data_3dbb3c5f58db3090a3a74aea6eb0912e
#
_entry.id   3dbb3c5f58db3090a3a74aea6eb0912e
#
_cell.length_a   1.000
_cell.length_b   1.000
_cell.length_c   1.000
_cell.angle_alpha   90.00
_cell.angle_beta   90.00
_cell.angle_gamma   90.00
#
_symmetry.space_group_name_H-M   'P 1'
#
loop_
_entity.id
_entity.type
_entity.pdbx_description
1 polymer ?
#
loop_
_entity_poly.entity_id
_entity_poly.type
_entity_poly.pdbx_seq_one_letter_code
_entity_poly.pdbx_strand_id
1 'polypeptide(L)'
;MTFTCYKSPFRAIVNCQLSTVNYKKMKVLKFGGTSVGSVNSILSVKKIVEAIEEPVIVVVSALGGITDKLLATSAMAAKGDVGYEREFSEIITRHLDVIQGVIPDKMQRIEVQKKVMSLLDELGNIFKGVYLINDLSVKTSDTIVSYGERISSLIVSNVIEDAKLFDSRKFIKTIKQFNKHTVDFEKTNQLIKETFNPLPKVSLVPGFISSSTENGEVTNLGRGGSDYTASILATALDASVLEIWTDVDGFMTADPRVISSAYVIDRLTFTEAMELCNFGAKVIYPPTIYPVYHKNIPIRILNTFNPEAPGTYISKEKVKEEGKAIIKGISSINDTCLITVQGLGMVGVIGVNYRIFKTLAKNGISVFMVSQASSENNTTFAVRNADADLAVEVLNEEFALERAQGDMNDTVAEKDLATVAIVGENMKRTPGIAGRLFGTLGSAGISVIACAQGASETNISFVIKLKYLRKALNSIHDSFFLSQYKVLNLFIAGVGTVGGNLLEQIRIQQPKLMEQNGLKLNVVGIANSKRALFLREGLNLENCIDELKKNGEESSPEHLKDEILKMNIFNSVFVDCTATPAVSDLYETLLYNNVSVVAANKIAASSSYSNYIKLKETARHRGIKFLFETNVGAGLPIINTMNDLRNSGDHILKLEAVLSGTLNYIFNTLSADIPFSKAILMAKEEGYSEPDPRIDLSGKDVLRKLVILAREAGYKVEQEDVKRNLFVPDKYFEGSLDDFWCKIKELDAGFESKRQQLEAEGKRFRFVAKMEKGACEIGLQEVDSHHPFYELEGSNNIIMISTERYHEYPMIIKGYGAGADVTAAGVFADIISIANIR
;
A
#
# COMPACT_ATOMS: atom_id res chain seq x y z
N MET A 1 -50.30 9.81 48.78
CA MET A 1 -50.22 8.39 49.17
C MET A 1 -48.74 8.07 49.36
N THR A 2 -48.38 7.96 50.61
CA THR A 2 -47.06 7.65 51.17
C THR A 2 -46.74 6.16 51.03
N PHE A 3 -45.59 5.82 50.48
CA PHE A 3 -45.09 4.44 50.63
C PHE A 3 -43.78 4.46 51.41
N THR A 4 -43.83 3.80 52.54
CA THR A 4 -42.88 3.61 53.59
C THR A 4 -41.72 2.68 53.18
N CYS A 5 -40.51 3.10 53.49
CA CYS A 5 -39.30 2.26 53.44
C CYS A 5 -39.37 1.15 54.52
N TYR A 6 -39.15 -0.09 54.08
CA TYR A 6 -38.76 -1.21 54.96
C TYR A 6 -37.22 -1.30 55.04
N LYS A 7 -36.64 -0.98 56.18
CA LYS A 7 -35.29 -1.33 56.56
C LYS A 7 -35.28 -2.77 57.10
N SER A 8 -34.46 -3.63 56.54
CA SER A 8 -34.12 -4.93 57.10
C SER A 8 -32.73 -4.90 57.69
N PRO A 9 -32.52 -5.42 58.92
CA PRO A 9 -31.24 -5.38 59.60
C PRO A 9 -30.52 -6.72 59.48
N PHE A 10 -29.35 -6.77 58.77
CA PHE A 10 -28.32 -7.77 59.02
C PHE A 10 -26.96 -7.16 58.82
N ARG A 11 -26.41 -6.58 59.86
CA ARG A 11 -24.94 -6.35 60.02
C ARG A 11 -24.43 -7.56 60.85
N ALA A 12 -23.91 -8.56 60.14
CA ALA A 12 -22.96 -9.47 60.77
C ALA A 12 -21.55 -9.01 60.32
N ILE A 13 -20.85 -8.41 61.26
CA ILE A 13 -19.42 -8.11 61.14
C ILE A 13 -18.70 -9.46 61.26
N VAL A 14 -18.29 -10.01 60.09
CA VAL A 14 -17.23 -11.01 60.06
C VAL A 14 -15.92 -10.27 59.83
N ASN A 15 -15.20 -9.98 60.91
CA ASN A 15 -13.79 -9.64 60.83
C ASN A 15 -13.00 -10.82 60.28
N CYS A 16 -12.96 -10.95 58.99
CA CYS A 16 -11.93 -11.76 58.33
C CYS A 16 -10.70 -10.89 58.21
N GLN A 17 -9.73 -11.07 59.10
CA GLN A 17 -8.36 -10.59 58.88
C GLN A 17 -7.84 -11.29 57.62
N LEU A 18 -8.07 -10.67 56.45
CA LEU A 18 -7.32 -10.94 55.28
C LEU A 18 -5.88 -10.48 55.58
N SER A 19 -5.01 -11.44 55.89
CA SER A 19 -3.58 -11.25 55.81
C SER A 19 -3.31 -10.79 54.36
N THR A 20 -3.10 -9.50 54.16
CA THR A 20 -2.50 -8.95 52.96
C THR A 20 -1.07 -9.49 52.89
N VAL A 21 -0.93 -10.70 52.35
CA VAL A 21 0.36 -11.13 51.86
C VAL A 21 0.74 -10.11 50.78
N ASN A 22 1.73 -9.28 51.07
CA ASN A 22 2.35 -8.39 50.08
C ASN A 22 3.00 -9.31 49.02
N TYR A 23 2.22 -9.70 48.01
CA TYR A 23 2.80 -10.33 46.84
C TYR A 23 3.73 -9.29 46.21
N LYS A 24 5.07 -9.53 46.31
CA LYS A 24 6.03 -8.80 45.49
C LYS A 24 5.50 -8.82 44.05
N LYS A 25 5.45 -7.64 43.40
CA LYS A 25 5.05 -7.51 42.00
C LYS A 25 5.83 -8.52 41.18
N MET A 26 5.21 -9.53 40.62
CA MET A 26 5.84 -10.55 39.79
C MET A 26 5.50 -10.30 38.31
N LYS A 27 6.38 -10.72 37.44
CA LYS A 27 6.17 -10.69 35.98
C LYS A 27 6.11 -12.08 35.39
N VAL A 28 5.39 -12.22 34.30
CA VAL A 28 5.45 -13.41 33.44
C VAL A 28 6.04 -13.02 32.12
N LEU A 29 7.13 -13.67 31.72
CA LEU A 29 7.82 -13.47 30.46
C LEU A 29 7.63 -14.69 29.57
N LYS A 30 7.27 -14.49 28.31
CA LYS A 30 7.20 -15.58 27.34
C LYS A 30 8.20 -15.32 26.22
N PHE A 31 9.03 -16.31 25.91
CA PHE A 31 9.97 -16.28 24.79
C PHE A 31 9.54 -17.24 23.70
N GLY A 32 9.39 -16.73 22.47
CA GLY A 32 9.01 -17.50 21.30
C GLY A 32 10.12 -18.42 20.79
N GLY A 33 9.80 -19.30 19.84
CA GLY A 33 10.78 -20.22 19.26
C GLY A 33 11.98 -19.52 18.60
N THR A 34 11.80 -18.37 17.98
CA THR A 34 12.89 -17.54 17.44
C THR A 34 13.80 -17.00 18.53
N SER A 35 13.21 -16.62 19.68
CA SER A 35 13.94 -16.11 20.86
C SER A 35 14.80 -17.17 21.56
N VAL A 36 14.50 -18.45 21.38
CA VAL A 36 15.29 -19.57 21.94
C VAL A 36 15.90 -20.47 20.85
N GLY A 37 15.87 -20.04 19.59
CA GLY A 37 16.22 -20.85 18.42
C GLY A 37 17.71 -20.98 18.13
N SER A 38 18.59 -20.21 18.76
CA SER A 38 20.03 -20.18 18.53
C SER A 38 20.80 -19.88 19.81
N VAL A 39 22.11 -20.14 19.80
CA VAL A 39 23.03 -19.81 20.92
C VAL A 39 22.89 -18.33 21.30
N ASN A 40 23.00 -17.44 20.33
CA ASN A 40 22.97 -15.99 20.57
C ASN A 40 21.62 -15.55 21.14
N SER A 41 20.51 -16.09 20.62
CA SER A 41 19.18 -15.75 21.12
C SER A 41 18.95 -16.20 22.56
N ILE A 42 19.39 -17.40 22.92
CA ILE A 42 19.31 -17.90 24.32
C ILE A 42 20.19 -17.07 25.27
N LEU A 43 21.35 -16.61 24.83
CA LEU A 43 22.20 -15.71 25.63
C LEU A 43 21.55 -14.32 25.80
N SER A 44 20.79 -13.84 24.80
CA SER A 44 19.97 -12.62 24.94
C SER A 44 18.84 -12.82 25.96
N VAL A 45 18.14 -13.97 25.91
CA VAL A 45 17.12 -14.34 26.91
C VAL A 45 17.71 -14.36 28.33
N LYS A 46 18.91 -14.97 28.51
CA LYS A 46 19.63 -14.95 29.77
C LYS A 46 19.83 -13.55 30.31
N LYS A 47 20.39 -12.64 29.50
CA LYS A 47 20.62 -11.24 29.85
C LYS A 47 19.33 -10.51 30.27
N ILE A 48 18.24 -10.70 29.49
CA ILE A 48 16.95 -10.09 29.77
C ILE A 48 16.38 -10.55 31.10
N VAL A 49 16.40 -11.86 31.39
CA VAL A 49 15.84 -12.44 32.61
C VAL A 49 16.67 -12.08 33.84
N GLU A 50 18.01 -12.16 33.74
CA GLU A 50 18.90 -11.85 34.86
C GLU A 50 18.96 -10.37 35.23
N ALA A 51 18.57 -9.48 34.32
CA ALA A 51 18.43 -8.04 34.59
C ALA A 51 17.20 -7.70 35.46
N ILE A 52 16.30 -8.67 35.70
CA ILE A 52 15.06 -8.44 36.45
C ILE A 52 15.27 -8.78 37.92
N GLU A 53 15.00 -7.83 38.79
CA GLU A 53 15.15 -8.01 40.25
C GLU A 53 13.93 -8.70 40.89
N GLU A 54 12.74 -8.53 40.32
CA GLU A 54 11.49 -9.09 40.84
C GLU A 54 11.40 -10.59 40.51
N PRO A 55 10.60 -11.39 41.26
CA PRO A 55 10.32 -12.76 40.90
C PRO A 55 9.68 -12.86 39.51
N VAL A 56 10.19 -13.77 38.69
CA VAL A 56 9.70 -13.96 37.31
C VAL A 56 9.36 -15.41 37.01
N ILE A 57 8.29 -15.56 36.19
CA ILE A 57 8.01 -16.84 35.52
C ILE A 57 8.38 -16.68 34.05
N VAL A 58 9.23 -17.55 33.58
CA VAL A 58 9.73 -17.56 32.22
C VAL A 58 9.11 -18.75 31.47
N VAL A 59 8.29 -18.47 30.46
CA VAL A 59 7.68 -19.49 29.61
C VAL A 59 8.45 -19.55 28.29
N VAL A 60 8.93 -20.72 27.93
CA VAL A 60 9.69 -20.93 26.71
C VAL A 60 8.98 -21.89 25.76
N SER A 61 9.10 -21.62 24.46
CA SER A 61 8.67 -22.51 23.37
C SER A 61 9.78 -23.52 23.05
N ALA A 62 9.50 -24.48 22.17
CA ALA A 62 10.51 -25.29 21.50
C ALA A 62 11.52 -24.40 20.76
N LEU A 63 12.72 -24.88 20.48
CA LEU A 63 13.70 -24.21 19.63
C LEU A 63 13.07 -23.95 18.25
N GLY A 64 13.29 -22.75 17.68
CA GLY A 64 12.64 -22.33 16.42
C GLY A 64 12.70 -23.38 15.32
N GLY A 65 11.54 -23.76 14.78
CA GLY A 65 11.34 -24.76 13.74
C GLY A 65 11.35 -26.23 14.20
N ILE A 66 11.65 -26.52 15.48
CA ILE A 66 11.68 -27.91 15.98
C ILE A 66 10.27 -28.51 16.01
N THR A 67 9.25 -27.78 16.37
CA THR A 67 7.86 -28.29 16.39
C THR A 67 7.41 -28.77 15.01
N ASP A 68 7.66 -27.97 13.95
CA ASP A 68 7.35 -28.35 12.56
C ASP A 68 8.17 -29.56 12.12
N LYS A 69 9.45 -29.62 12.53
CA LYS A 69 10.32 -30.75 12.21
C LYS A 69 9.88 -32.04 12.92
N LEU A 70 9.44 -31.98 14.18
CA LEU A 70 8.86 -33.10 14.89
C LEU A 70 7.60 -33.64 14.21
N LEU A 71 6.69 -32.75 13.78
CA LEU A 71 5.49 -33.12 13.03
C LEU A 71 5.82 -33.76 11.69
N ALA A 72 6.73 -33.19 10.93
CA ALA A 72 7.15 -33.73 9.64
C ALA A 72 7.80 -35.13 9.80
N THR A 73 8.72 -35.30 10.77
CA THR A 73 9.37 -36.57 11.08
C THR A 73 8.36 -37.64 11.50
N SER A 74 7.38 -37.27 12.33
CA SER A 74 6.31 -38.19 12.75
C SER A 74 5.42 -38.64 11.59
N ALA A 75 5.10 -37.71 10.64
CA ALA A 75 4.34 -38.02 9.44
C ALA A 75 5.11 -38.93 8.49
N MET A 76 6.44 -38.78 8.38
CA MET A 76 7.31 -39.70 7.62
C MET A 76 7.31 -41.09 8.24
N ALA A 77 7.53 -41.18 9.56
CA ALA A 77 7.50 -42.44 10.28
C ALA A 77 6.15 -43.17 10.09
N ALA A 78 5.04 -42.47 10.22
CA ALA A 78 3.69 -43.04 10.01
C ALA A 78 3.44 -43.58 8.61
N LYS A 79 4.19 -43.10 7.60
CA LYS A 79 4.13 -43.59 6.21
C LYS A 79 5.08 -44.73 5.94
N GLY A 80 5.83 -45.20 6.96
CA GLY A 80 6.86 -46.23 6.80
C GLY A 80 8.12 -45.74 6.05
N ASP A 81 8.36 -44.43 6.02
CA ASP A 81 9.54 -43.84 5.38
C ASP A 81 10.72 -43.84 6.34
N VAL A 82 11.76 -44.65 6.03
CA VAL A 82 13.03 -44.73 6.80
C VAL A 82 13.78 -43.40 6.88
N GLY A 83 13.50 -42.45 6.03
CA GLY A 83 14.09 -41.09 6.06
C GLY A 83 13.84 -40.35 7.38
N TYR A 84 12.87 -40.80 8.19
CA TYR A 84 12.61 -40.22 9.52
C TYR A 84 13.82 -40.30 10.44
N GLU A 85 14.68 -41.34 10.33
CA GLU A 85 15.88 -41.50 11.17
C GLU A 85 16.92 -40.40 10.92
N ARG A 86 17.07 -39.97 9.65
CA ARG A 86 17.95 -38.85 9.31
C ARG A 86 17.39 -37.54 9.88
N GLU A 87 16.11 -37.27 9.70
CA GLU A 87 15.47 -36.04 10.22
C GLU A 87 15.53 -36.02 11.76
N PHE A 88 15.37 -37.16 12.44
CA PHE A 88 15.56 -37.29 13.88
C PHE A 88 17.00 -37.02 14.30
N SER A 89 17.98 -37.52 13.57
CA SER A 89 19.41 -37.26 13.83
C SER A 89 19.75 -35.78 13.74
N GLU A 90 19.14 -35.06 12.82
CA GLU A 90 19.29 -33.58 12.72
C GLU A 90 18.68 -32.87 13.93
N ILE A 91 17.53 -33.35 14.46
CA ILE A 91 16.91 -32.81 15.69
C ILE A 91 17.91 -33.01 16.87
N ILE A 92 18.51 -34.20 17.01
CA ILE A 92 19.51 -34.49 18.04
C ILE A 92 20.70 -33.52 17.92
N THR A 93 21.29 -33.45 16.73
CA THR A 93 22.49 -32.63 16.47
C THR A 93 22.23 -31.18 16.85
N ARG A 94 21.10 -30.62 16.41
CA ARG A 94 20.75 -29.24 16.70
C ARG A 94 20.62 -28.91 18.18
N HIS A 95 20.04 -29.80 18.98
CA HIS A 95 19.97 -29.61 20.43
C HIS A 95 21.34 -29.69 21.10
N LEU A 96 22.19 -30.64 20.68
CA LEU A 96 23.55 -30.79 21.21
C LEU A 96 24.44 -29.59 20.87
N ASP A 97 24.34 -29.07 19.64
CA ASP A 97 25.07 -27.86 19.21
C ASP A 97 24.68 -26.64 20.05
N VAL A 98 23.39 -26.47 20.31
CA VAL A 98 22.90 -25.40 21.19
C VAL A 98 23.47 -25.55 22.59
N ILE A 99 23.41 -26.73 23.20
CA ILE A 99 23.96 -26.98 24.54
C ILE A 99 25.46 -26.67 24.58
N GLN A 100 26.20 -27.07 23.54
CA GLN A 100 27.65 -26.82 23.47
C GLN A 100 27.97 -25.33 23.43
N GLY A 101 27.15 -24.55 22.76
CA GLY A 101 27.33 -23.09 22.60
C GLY A 101 26.89 -22.28 23.81
N VAL A 102 25.85 -22.70 24.56
CA VAL A 102 25.25 -21.89 25.64
C VAL A 102 25.77 -22.26 27.05
N ILE A 103 26.34 -23.46 27.26
CA ILE A 103 26.87 -23.93 28.57
C ILE A 103 28.38 -24.01 28.50
N PRO A 104 29.12 -23.01 29.01
CA PRO A 104 30.59 -23.03 28.97
C PRO A 104 31.22 -24.02 29.91
N ASP A 105 30.63 -24.26 31.11
CA ASP A 105 31.16 -25.22 32.06
C ASP A 105 31.05 -26.66 31.55
N LYS A 106 32.18 -27.41 31.55
CA LYS A 106 32.26 -28.74 30.97
C LYS A 106 31.46 -29.77 31.76
N MET A 107 31.48 -29.70 33.10
CA MET A 107 30.79 -30.68 33.95
C MET A 107 29.27 -30.50 33.87
N GLN A 108 28.80 -29.27 33.98
CA GLN A 108 27.39 -28.93 33.81
C GLN A 108 26.88 -29.31 32.42
N ARG A 109 27.67 -29.02 31.37
CA ARG A 109 27.33 -29.40 30.00
C ARG A 109 27.14 -30.90 29.82
N ILE A 110 28.03 -31.72 30.34
CA ILE A 110 27.92 -33.20 30.29
C ILE A 110 26.66 -33.67 31.00
N GLU A 111 26.33 -33.08 32.15
CA GLU A 111 25.13 -33.45 32.92
C GLU A 111 23.86 -33.10 32.12
N VAL A 112 23.82 -31.91 31.54
CA VAL A 112 22.66 -31.44 30.72
C VAL A 112 22.54 -32.29 29.46
N GLN A 113 23.63 -32.55 28.75
CA GLN A 113 23.63 -33.44 27.59
C GLN A 113 23.08 -34.83 27.93
N LYS A 114 23.47 -35.41 29.06
CA LYS A 114 22.96 -36.72 29.51
C LYS A 114 21.44 -36.69 29.73
N LYS A 115 20.90 -35.65 30.40
CA LYS A 115 19.46 -35.48 30.62
C LYS A 115 18.69 -35.29 29.31
N VAL A 116 19.22 -34.47 28.39
CA VAL A 116 18.63 -34.24 27.08
C VAL A 116 18.64 -35.49 26.21
N MET A 117 19.75 -36.21 26.19
CA MET A 117 19.84 -37.49 25.46
C MET A 117 18.83 -38.53 25.97
N SER A 118 18.59 -38.61 27.27
CA SER A 118 17.53 -39.49 27.82
C SER A 118 16.15 -39.18 27.28
N LEU A 119 15.83 -37.87 27.11
CA LEU A 119 14.55 -37.43 26.49
C LEU A 119 14.51 -37.74 24.99
N LEU A 120 15.63 -37.57 24.29
CA LEU A 120 15.73 -37.87 22.86
C LEU A 120 15.66 -39.39 22.61
N ASP A 121 16.23 -40.22 23.46
CA ASP A 121 16.12 -41.68 23.38
C ASP A 121 14.65 -42.15 23.59
N GLU A 122 13.92 -41.56 24.56
CA GLU A 122 12.49 -41.78 24.74
C GLU A 122 11.71 -41.42 23.45
N LEU A 123 11.99 -40.25 22.87
CA LEU A 123 11.39 -39.76 21.63
C LEU A 123 11.70 -40.69 20.45
N GLY A 124 12.97 -41.14 20.32
CA GLY A 124 13.39 -42.09 19.29
C GLY A 124 12.63 -43.43 19.36
N ASN A 125 12.36 -43.92 20.56
CA ASN A 125 11.53 -45.10 20.74
C ASN A 125 10.07 -44.90 20.30
N ILE A 126 9.53 -43.70 20.53
CA ILE A 126 8.18 -43.36 20.05
C ILE A 126 8.13 -43.29 18.52
N PHE A 127 9.10 -42.64 17.86
CA PHE A 127 9.20 -42.63 16.39
C PHE A 127 9.31 -44.02 15.80
N LYS A 128 10.15 -44.86 16.39
CA LYS A 128 10.28 -46.29 16.01
C LYS A 128 8.94 -47.02 16.15
N GLY A 129 8.21 -46.79 17.23
CA GLY A 129 6.86 -47.36 17.42
C GLY A 129 5.89 -46.92 16.32
N VAL A 130 5.83 -45.62 16.01
CA VAL A 130 5.00 -45.04 14.92
C VAL A 130 5.38 -45.65 13.56
N TYR A 131 6.67 -45.77 13.28
CA TYR A 131 7.16 -46.38 12.05
C TYR A 131 6.75 -47.87 11.92
N LEU A 132 6.83 -48.64 12.98
CA LEU A 132 6.48 -50.05 12.97
C LEU A 132 4.97 -50.31 12.83
N ILE A 133 4.14 -49.39 13.41
CA ILE A 133 2.68 -49.52 13.38
C ILE A 133 2.09 -48.90 12.11
N ASN A 134 2.82 -48.02 11.43
CA ASN A 134 2.37 -47.19 10.29
C ASN A 134 1.12 -46.39 10.63
N ASP A 135 1.01 -45.90 11.89
CA ASP A 135 -0.12 -45.05 12.32
C ASP A 135 0.34 -43.97 13.31
N LEU A 136 -0.28 -42.83 13.24
CA LEU A 136 -0.02 -41.68 14.12
C LEU A 136 -1.34 -41.17 14.70
N SER A 137 -1.67 -41.62 15.90
CA SER A 137 -2.83 -41.06 16.62
C SER A 137 -2.57 -39.61 17.06
N VAL A 138 -3.65 -38.84 17.27
CA VAL A 138 -3.58 -37.46 17.82
C VAL A 138 -2.82 -37.44 19.15
N LYS A 139 -3.08 -38.39 20.03
CA LYS A 139 -2.39 -38.56 21.32
C LYS A 139 -0.88 -38.76 21.15
N THR A 140 -0.48 -39.63 20.23
CA THR A 140 0.94 -39.87 19.93
C THR A 140 1.60 -38.62 19.34
N SER A 141 0.93 -37.93 18.44
CA SER A 141 1.39 -36.64 17.87
C SER A 141 1.59 -35.59 18.96
N ASP A 142 0.60 -35.41 19.86
CA ASP A 142 0.70 -34.46 20.97
C ASP A 142 1.87 -34.81 21.91
N THR A 143 2.08 -36.09 22.14
CA THR A 143 3.24 -36.58 22.95
C THR A 143 4.57 -36.26 22.28
N ILE A 144 4.71 -36.53 20.97
CA ILE A 144 5.94 -36.25 20.19
C ILE A 144 6.27 -34.75 20.22
N VAL A 145 5.32 -33.88 19.89
CA VAL A 145 5.60 -32.43 19.85
C VAL A 145 5.95 -31.88 21.22
N SER A 146 5.45 -32.48 22.32
CA SER A 146 5.76 -32.03 23.68
C SER A 146 7.25 -32.09 24.03
N TYR A 147 8.03 -32.93 23.35
CA TYR A 147 9.48 -33.03 23.59
C TYR A 147 10.23 -31.77 23.20
N GLY A 148 9.74 -31.00 22.21
CA GLY A 148 10.33 -29.72 21.81
C GLY A 148 10.44 -28.75 22.98
N GLU A 149 9.34 -28.51 23.68
CA GLU A 149 9.29 -27.60 24.84
C GLU A 149 9.97 -28.20 26.08
N ARG A 150 9.86 -29.51 26.29
CA ARG A 150 10.53 -30.19 27.41
C ARG A 150 12.04 -30.06 27.30
N ILE A 151 12.63 -30.30 26.16
CA ILE A 151 14.08 -30.21 25.92
C ILE A 151 14.53 -28.74 25.95
N SER A 152 13.83 -27.84 25.24
CA SER A 152 14.15 -26.42 25.25
C SER A 152 14.16 -25.85 26.67
N SER A 153 13.11 -26.10 27.46
CA SER A 153 13.01 -25.62 28.84
C SER A 153 14.10 -26.17 29.73
N LEU A 154 14.48 -27.44 29.56
CA LEU A 154 15.60 -28.06 30.29
C LEU A 154 16.93 -27.36 29.95
N ILE A 155 17.20 -27.06 28.69
CA ILE A 155 18.41 -26.34 28.27
C ILE A 155 18.42 -24.95 28.89
N VAL A 156 17.37 -24.15 28.68
CA VAL A 156 17.30 -22.75 29.11
C VAL A 156 17.35 -22.62 30.64
N SER A 157 16.75 -23.57 31.39
CA SER A 157 16.83 -23.59 32.87
C SER A 157 18.24 -23.81 33.43
N ASN A 158 19.14 -24.43 32.66
CA ASN A 158 20.53 -24.61 33.04
C ASN A 158 21.45 -23.48 32.53
N VAL A 159 20.92 -22.53 31.79
CA VAL A 159 21.67 -21.36 31.30
C VAL A 159 21.40 -20.12 32.17
N ILE A 160 20.20 -19.96 32.70
CA ILE A 160 19.77 -18.83 33.53
C ILE A 160 20.12 -19.17 35.00
N GLU A 161 20.75 -18.18 35.69
CA GLU A 161 21.15 -18.36 37.10
C GLU A 161 19.91 -18.46 38.01
N ASP A 162 19.97 -19.33 39.03
CA ASP A 162 18.88 -19.60 39.97
C ASP A 162 17.54 -20.05 39.37
N ALA A 163 17.51 -20.49 38.12
CA ALA A 163 16.29 -20.93 37.47
C ALA A 163 15.84 -22.31 37.96
N LYS A 164 14.58 -22.39 38.42
CA LYS A 164 13.93 -23.65 38.78
C LYS A 164 12.96 -24.09 37.68
N LEU A 165 13.16 -25.30 37.15
CA LEU A 165 12.31 -25.87 36.11
C LEU A 165 11.05 -26.48 36.70
N PHE A 166 9.89 -26.13 36.14
CA PHE A 166 8.59 -26.70 36.49
C PHE A 166 7.93 -27.33 35.26
N ASP A 167 7.37 -28.49 35.36
CA ASP A 167 6.69 -29.20 34.29
C ASP A 167 5.21 -28.74 34.19
N SER A 168 4.84 -28.01 33.15
CA SER A 168 3.49 -27.47 32.98
C SER A 168 2.40 -28.54 32.93
N ARG A 169 2.68 -29.75 32.50
CA ARG A 169 1.73 -30.88 32.49
C ARG A 169 1.22 -31.23 33.89
N LYS A 170 1.96 -30.88 34.95
CA LYS A 170 1.54 -31.11 36.32
C LYS A 170 0.42 -30.19 36.77
N PHE A 171 0.35 -28.99 36.25
CA PHE A 171 -0.60 -27.97 36.72
C PHE A 171 -1.49 -27.37 35.63
N ILE A 172 -1.18 -27.46 34.33
CA ILE A 172 -2.09 -27.06 33.25
C ILE A 172 -2.90 -28.27 32.82
N LYS A 173 -4.19 -28.21 33.10
CA LYS A 173 -5.14 -29.33 32.90
C LYS A 173 -6.13 -28.99 31.79
N THR A 174 -6.46 -30.00 30.97
CA THR A 174 -7.43 -29.86 29.89
C THR A 174 -8.56 -30.90 30.02
N ILE A 175 -9.72 -30.55 29.52
CA ILE A 175 -10.88 -31.39 29.33
C ILE A 175 -11.23 -31.49 27.84
N LYS A 176 -11.79 -32.61 27.41
CA LYS A 176 -12.19 -32.80 26.01
C LYS A 176 -13.58 -32.23 25.79
N GLN A 177 -13.71 -31.21 24.91
CA GLN A 177 -14.99 -30.63 24.49
C GLN A 177 -15.03 -30.57 22.95
N PHE A 178 -16.12 -31.09 22.37
CA PHE A 178 -16.32 -31.05 20.90
C PHE A 178 -15.08 -31.46 20.06
N ASN A 179 -14.45 -32.59 20.43
CA ASN A 179 -13.20 -33.08 19.80
C ASN A 179 -11.95 -32.18 19.92
N LYS A 180 -11.97 -31.16 20.79
CA LYS A 180 -10.82 -30.32 21.11
C LYS A 180 -10.53 -30.38 22.61
N HIS A 181 -9.23 -30.22 22.96
CA HIS A 181 -8.85 -30.05 24.36
C HIS A 181 -8.94 -28.56 24.72
N THR A 182 -9.73 -28.25 25.75
CA THR A 182 -9.89 -26.91 26.33
C THR A 182 -9.37 -26.89 27.75
N VAL A 183 -8.87 -25.75 28.22
CA VAL A 183 -8.29 -25.62 29.58
C VAL A 183 -9.38 -25.73 30.63
N ASP A 184 -9.17 -26.60 31.61
CA ASP A 184 -9.92 -26.62 32.85
C ASP A 184 -9.35 -25.53 33.79
N PHE A 185 -9.91 -24.35 33.74
CA PHE A 185 -9.41 -23.21 34.49
C PHE A 185 -9.52 -23.32 35.96
N GLU A 186 -10.56 -24.01 36.49
CA GLU A 186 -10.73 -24.20 37.93
C GLU A 186 -9.58 -25.04 38.50
N LYS A 187 -9.38 -26.22 37.93
CA LYS A 187 -8.33 -27.15 38.37
C LYS A 187 -6.93 -26.58 38.11
N THR A 188 -6.72 -25.95 36.93
CA THR A 188 -5.46 -25.35 36.55
C THR A 188 -5.07 -24.22 37.52
N ASN A 189 -5.97 -23.29 37.82
CA ASN A 189 -5.68 -22.16 38.70
C ASN A 189 -5.36 -22.63 40.13
N GLN A 190 -6.07 -23.66 40.62
CA GLN A 190 -5.77 -24.25 41.92
C GLN A 190 -4.36 -24.81 41.95
N LEU A 191 -4.00 -25.68 40.98
CA LEU A 191 -2.70 -26.35 40.93
C LEU A 191 -1.54 -25.36 40.72
N ILE A 192 -1.74 -24.27 39.94
CA ILE A 192 -0.74 -23.22 39.75
C ILE A 192 -0.46 -22.52 41.08
N LYS A 193 -1.49 -22.14 41.84
CA LYS A 193 -1.30 -21.46 43.15
C LYS A 193 -0.59 -22.36 44.16
N GLU A 194 -0.87 -23.64 44.16
CA GLU A 194 -0.20 -24.66 45.00
C GLU A 194 1.27 -24.82 44.59
N THR A 195 1.56 -24.91 43.27
CA THR A 195 2.90 -25.19 42.73
C THR A 195 3.86 -24.01 42.94
N PHE A 196 3.39 -22.78 42.83
CA PHE A 196 4.19 -21.57 42.92
C PHE A 196 4.12 -20.88 44.30
N ASN A 197 3.84 -21.63 45.33
CA ASN A 197 3.89 -21.18 46.73
C ASN A 197 4.83 -22.04 47.57
N PRO A 198 6.06 -21.56 47.94
CA PRO A 198 6.61 -20.22 47.68
C PRO A 198 7.10 -20.04 46.23
N LEU A 199 7.04 -18.82 45.74
CA LEU A 199 7.47 -18.45 44.38
C LEU A 199 9.03 -18.31 44.34
N PRO A 200 9.74 -19.07 43.52
CA PRO A 200 11.19 -18.87 43.31
C PRO A 200 11.51 -17.55 42.62
N LYS A 201 12.78 -17.09 42.71
CA LYS A 201 13.22 -15.89 41.99
C LYS A 201 13.01 -16.02 40.49
N VAL A 202 13.45 -17.12 39.89
CA VAL A 202 13.23 -17.45 38.50
C VAL A 202 12.59 -18.82 38.39
N SER A 203 11.38 -18.86 37.81
CA SER A 203 10.66 -20.13 37.55
C SER A 203 10.56 -20.35 36.04
N LEU A 204 11.18 -21.40 35.52
CA LEU A 204 11.11 -21.74 34.10
C LEU A 204 10.04 -22.78 33.82
N VAL A 205 9.22 -22.55 32.79
CA VAL A 205 8.06 -23.37 32.46
C VAL A 205 8.07 -23.67 30.96
N PRO A 206 7.97 -24.95 30.52
CA PRO A 206 7.67 -25.25 29.13
C PRO A 206 6.26 -24.73 28.76
N GLY A 207 6.16 -23.97 27.70
CA GLY A 207 4.90 -23.50 27.15
C GLY A 207 4.16 -24.61 26.39
N PHE A 208 2.97 -24.33 25.84
CA PHE A 208 2.24 -25.15 24.87
C PHE A 208 1.69 -26.49 25.44
N ILE A 209 2.43 -27.18 26.28
CA ILE A 209 2.12 -28.54 26.75
C ILE A 209 1.27 -28.56 28.03
N SER A 210 0.38 -29.52 28.11
CA SER A 210 -0.59 -29.73 29.20
C SER A 210 -0.89 -31.21 29.39
N SER A 211 -1.79 -31.55 30.29
CA SER A 211 -2.32 -32.93 30.42
C SER A 211 -3.82 -32.95 30.64
N SER A 212 -4.47 -34.03 30.19
CA SER A 212 -5.89 -34.28 30.42
C SER A 212 -6.19 -34.48 31.91
N THR A 213 -7.27 -33.87 32.39
CA THR A 213 -7.76 -34.08 33.76
C THR A 213 -8.28 -35.51 33.98
N GLU A 214 -8.83 -36.15 32.94
CA GLU A 214 -9.51 -37.46 33.04
C GLU A 214 -8.54 -38.62 33.16
N ASN A 215 -7.48 -38.63 32.32
CA ASN A 215 -6.58 -39.79 32.18
C ASN A 215 -5.08 -39.46 32.29
N GLY A 216 -4.74 -38.19 32.51
CA GLY A 216 -3.38 -37.73 32.64
C GLY A 216 -2.54 -37.77 31.35
N GLU A 217 -3.17 -38.01 30.19
CA GLU A 217 -2.50 -38.05 28.91
C GLU A 217 -1.92 -36.67 28.55
N VAL A 218 -0.78 -36.67 27.85
CA VAL A 218 -0.20 -35.43 27.32
C VAL A 218 -1.12 -34.84 26.27
N THR A 219 -1.44 -33.58 26.44
CA THR A 219 -2.21 -32.75 25.49
C THR A 219 -1.46 -31.47 25.20
N ASN A 220 -1.85 -30.75 24.16
CA ASN A 220 -1.31 -29.45 23.87
C ASN A 220 -2.42 -28.38 23.76
N LEU A 221 -2.01 -27.11 23.86
CA LEU A 221 -2.92 -25.96 23.81
C LEU A 221 -3.14 -25.42 22.38
N GLY A 222 -2.66 -26.16 21.39
CA GLY A 222 -2.77 -25.77 19.97
C GLY A 222 -1.86 -24.58 19.60
N ARG A 223 -2.15 -23.99 18.42
CA ARG A 223 -1.36 -22.89 17.90
C ARG A 223 -1.27 -21.74 18.92
N GLY A 224 -0.08 -21.14 19.09
CA GLY A 224 0.14 -20.09 20.09
C GLY A 224 0.07 -20.55 21.54
N GLY A 225 0.12 -21.87 21.80
CA GLY A 225 -0.05 -22.46 23.12
C GLY A 225 0.96 -21.96 24.16
N SER A 226 2.18 -21.58 23.79
CA SER A 226 3.15 -21.00 24.73
C SER A 226 2.73 -19.60 25.21
N ASP A 227 2.18 -18.75 24.33
CA ASP A 227 1.60 -17.47 24.70
C ASP A 227 0.39 -17.69 25.65
N TYR A 228 -0.42 -18.69 25.33
CA TYR A 228 -1.59 -19.04 26.14
C TYR A 228 -1.19 -19.58 27.51
N THR A 229 -0.15 -20.43 27.59
CA THR A 229 0.43 -20.87 28.86
C THR A 229 0.84 -19.69 29.74
N ALA A 230 1.56 -18.71 29.15
CA ALA A 230 2.01 -17.52 29.87
C ALA A 230 0.83 -16.66 30.36
N SER A 231 -0.21 -16.51 29.57
CA SER A 231 -1.43 -15.80 29.95
C SER A 231 -2.19 -16.48 31.09
N ILE A 232 -2.28 -17.82 31.06
CA ILE A 232 -2.90 -18.62 32.15
C ILE A 232 -2.13 -18.42 33.46
N LEU A 233 -0.80 -18.54 33.44
CA LEU A 233 0.06 -18.32 34.60
C LEU A 233 -0.03 -16.89 35.13
N ALA A 234 0.00 -15.89 34.25
CA ALA A 234 -0.15 -14.48 34.62
C ALA A 234 -1.49 -14.24 35.33
N THR A 235 -2.57 -14.82 34.81
CA THR A 235 -3.91 -14.69 35.39
C THR A 235 -4.06 -15.42 36.71
N ALA A 236 -3.57 -16.67 36.82
CA ALA A 236 -3.70 -17.47 38.05
C ALA A 236 -2.94 -16.87 39.24
N LEU A 237 -1.83 -16.18 38.97
CA LEU A 237 -0.91 -15.61 39.98
C LEU A 237 -1.01 -14.10 40.11
N ASP A 238 -1.99 -13.44 39.48
CA ASP A 238 -2.21 -12.01 39.51
C ASP A 238 -0.92 -11.20 39.17
N ALA A 239 -0.25 -11.56 38.07
CA ALA A 239 0.96 -10.92 37.62
C ALA A 239 0.77 -9.41 37.34
N SER A 240 1.81 -8.60 37.54
CA SER A 240 1.79 -7.17 37.27
C SER A 240 1.75 -6.86 35.76
N VAL A 241 2.36 -7.73 34.96
CA VAL A 241 2.44 -7.61 33.48
C VAL A 241 2.75 -8.98 32.87
N LEU A 242 2.24 -9.21 31.67
CA LEU A 242 2.63 -10.31 30.78
C LEU A 242 3.53 -9.72 29.66
N GLU A 243 4.80 -10.10 29.62
CA GLU A 243 5.72 -9.70 28.56
C GLU A 243 5.87 -10.82 27.54
N ILE A 244 5.58 -10.53 26.27
CA ILE A 244 5.76 -11.44 25.15
C ILE A 244 6.95 -10.97 24.32
N TRP A 245 8.02 -11.71 24.41
CA TRP A 245 9.28 -11.47 23.71
C TRP A 245 9.31 -12.26 22.40
N THR A 246 9.48 -11.53 21.29
CA THR A 246 9.43 -12.07 19.92
C THR A 246 10.56 -11.46 19.08
N ASP A 247 10.49 -11.56 17.75
CA ASP A 247 11.47 -11.06 16.77
C ASP A 247 11.06 -9.74 16.11
N VAL A 248 10.01 -9.09 16.61
CA VAL A 248 9.55 -7.78 16.12
C VAL A 248 9.50 -6.77 17.26
N ASP A 249 9.70 -5.47 16.94
CA ASP A 249 9.73 -4.39 17.93
C ASP A 249 8.36 -4.08 18.57
N GLY A 250 7.29 -4.75 18.15
CA GLY A 250 5.92 -4.54 18.63
C GLY A 250 4.89 -4.75 17.53
N PHE A 251 3.65 -4.31 17.79
CA PHE A 251 2.65 -4.19 16.75
C PHE A 251 3.00 -3.03 15.82
N MET A 252 2.92 -3.27 14.52
CA MET A 252 3.19 -2.26 13.49
C MET A 252 1.87 -1.74 12.91
N THR A 253 1.86 -0.49 12.42
CA THR A 253 0.70 0.10 11.74
C THR A 253 0.27 -0.67 10.49
N ALA A 254 1.18 -1.43 9.89
CA ALA A 254 0.95 -2.39 8.81
C ALA A 254 2.11 -3.40 8.76
N ASP A 255 2.06 -4.39 7.87
CA ASP A 255 3.16 -5.34 7.66
C ASP A 255 4.37 -4.61 7.06
N PRO A 256 5.52 -4.50 7.78
CA PRO A 256 6.70 -3.78 7.30
C PRO A 256 7.34 -4.39 6.05
N ARG A 257 7.06 -5.67 5.76
CA ARG A 257 7.52 -6.34 4.53
C ARG A 257 6.80 -5.85 3.28
N VAL A 258 5.61 -5.25 3.46
CA VAL A 258 4.77 -4.69 2.38
C VAL A 258 4.88 -3.17 2.37
N ILE A 259 4.93 -2.53 3.53
CA ILE A 259 4.95 -1.08 3.73
C ILE A 259 6.18 -0.70 4.53
N SER A 260 7.21 -0.19 3.87
CA SER A 260 8.48 0.21 4.49
C SER A 260 8.36 1.37 5.48
N SER A 261 7.31 2.18 5.35
CA SER A 261 6.99 3.31 6.24
C SER A 261 6.14 2.92 7.45
N ALA A 262 5.83 1.64 7.65
CA ALA A 262 5.14 1.17 8.83
C ALA A 262 6.00 1.39 10.08
N TYR A 263 5.37 1.82 11.17
CA TYR A 263 6.04 2.09 12.45
C TYR A 263 5.35 1.37 13.59
N VAL A 264 6.05 1.25 14.72
CA VAL A 264 5.56 0.58 15.93
C VAL A 264 4.43 1.38 16.56
N ILE A 265 3.37 0.68 16.96
CA ILE A 265 2.24 1.24 17.71
C ILE A 265 2.58 1.18 19.20
N ASP A 266 2.71 2.32 19.84
CA ASP A 266 3.09 2.39 21.27
C ASP A 266 2.04 1.75 22.18
N ARG A 267 0.75 1.98 21.90
CA ARG A 267 -0.36 1.53 22.76
C ARG A 267 -1.55 1.04 21.95
N LEU A 268 -2.09 -0.09 22.39
CA LEU A 268 -3.33 -0.69 21.88
C LEU A 268 -4.26 -1.02 23.04
N THR A 269 -5.56 -1.04 22.77
CA THR A 269 -6.50 -1.74 23.63
C THR A 269 -6.47 -3.24 23.35
N PHE A 270 -6.96 -4.04 24.29
CA PHE A 270 -7.10 -5.49 24.05
C PHE A 270 -7.96 -5.80 22.82
N THR A 271 -9.00 -5.01 22.60
CA THR A 271 -9.90 -5.16 21.44
C THR A 271 -9.15 -4.90 20.14
N GLU A 272 -8.41 -3.77 20.06
CA GLU A 272 -7.61 -3.43 18.87
C GLU A 272 -6.55 -4.49 18.57
N ALA A 273 -5.83 -4.97 19.59
CA ALA A 273 -4.84 -6.02 19.42
C ALA A 273 -5.47 -7.33 18.92
N MET A 274 -6.63 -7.71 19.45
CA MET A 274 -7.37 -8.91 19.04
C MET A 274 -7.83 -8.79 17.58
N GLU A 275 -8.38 -7.65 17.18
CA GLU A 275 -8.82 -7.41 15.80
C GLU A 275 -7.64 -7.46 14.81
N LEU A 276 -6.52 -6.81 15.12
CA LEU A 276 -5.32 -6.87 14.28
C LEU A 276 -4.83 -8.30 14.08
N CYS A 277 -4.83 -9.10 15.15
CA CYS A 277 -4.39 -10.50 15.09
C CYS A 277 -5.36 -11.39 14.31
N ASN A 278 -6.66 -11.17 14.44
CA ASN A 278 -7.69 -11.94 13.72
C ASN A 278 -7.58 -11.74 12.20
N PHE A 279 -7.19 -10.55 11.76
CA PHE A 279 -7.01 -10.21 10.34
C PHE A 279 -5.60 -10.41 9.79
N GLY A 280 -4.69 -11.04 10.56
CA GLY A 280 -3.42 -11.54 10.02
C GLY A 280 -2.13 -11.00 10.65
N ALA A 281 -2.19 -10.09 11.61
CA ALA A 281 -1.01 -9.70 12.39
C ALA A 281 -0.54 -10.87 13.25
N LYS A 282 0.62 -11.46 12.90
CA LYS A 282 1.16 -12.67 13.57
C LYS A 282 2.03 -12.31 14.77
N VAL A 283 1.58 -11.39 15.62
CA VAL A 283 2.35 -10.90 16.77
C VAL A 283 1.99 -11.66 18.04
N ILE A 284 0.70 -11.88 18.29
CA ILE A 284 0.18 -12.63 19.43
C ILE A 284 -0.96 -13.54 18.99
N TYR A 285 -1.12 -14.67 19.65
CA TYR A 285 -2.25 -15.56 19.40
C TYR A 285 -3.51 -15.01 20.13
N PRO A 286 -4.63 -14.72 19.41
CA PRO A 286 -5.79 -14.04 19.98
C PRO A 286 -6.33 -14.66 21.29
N PRO A 287 -6.47 -15.99 21.45
CA PRO A 287 -6.90 -16.60 22.70
C PRO A 287 -6.02 -16.28 23.92
N THR A 288 -4.77 -15.87 23.74
CA THR A 288 -3.86 -15.44 24.82
C THR A 288 -4.37 -14.19 25.55
N ILE A 289 -5.11 -13.33 24.85
CA ILE A 289 -5.64 -12.07 25.40
C ILE A 289 -6.76 -12.35 26.40
N TYR A 290 -7.53 -13.42 26.18
CA TYR A 290 -8.76 -13.67 26.94
C TYR A 290 -8.55 -13.81 28.47
N PRO A 291 -7.61 -14.63 29.00
CA PRO A 291 -7.42 -14.76 30.45
C PRO A 291 -7.00 -13.44 31.11
N VAL A 292 -6.02 -12.72 30.54
CA VAL A 292 -5.48 -11.46 31.10
C VAL A 292 -6.45 -10.30 30.99
N TYR A 293 -7.33 -10.29 29.97
CA TYR A 293 -8.37 -9.27 29.79
C TYR A 293 -9.30 -9.18 31.02
N HIS A 294 -9.75 -10.34 31.54
CA HIS A 294 -10.66 -10.38 32.69
C HIS A 294 -10.02 -9.87 33.99
N LYS A 295 -8.73 -10.08 34.15
CA LYS A 295 -7.95 -9.61 35.30
C LYS A 295 -7.34 -8.22 35.10
N ASN A 296 -7.52 -7.63 33.93
CA ASN A 296 -6.92 -6.36 33.54
C ASN A 296 -5.38 -6.33 33.67
N ILE A 297 -4.74 -7.48 33.38
CA ILE A 297 -3.27 -7.59 33.39
C ILE A 297 -2.75 -7.09 32.04
N PRO A 298 -1.93 -6.05 31.99
CA PRO A 298 -1.41 -5.51 30.74
C PRO A 298 -0.44 -6.50 30.05
N ILE A 299 -0.41 -6.43 28.72
CA ILE A 299 0.57 -7.18 27.90
C ILE A 299 1.57 -6.18 27.32
N ARG A 300 2.86 -6.55 27.30
CA ARG A 300 3.90 -5.85 26.53
C ARG A 300 4.44 -6.78 25.46
N ILE A 301 4.54 -6.26 24.23
CA ILE A 301 5.23 -6.96 23.14
C ILE A 301 6.60 -6.33 22.98
N LEU A 302 7.63 -7.15 23.04
CA LEU A 302 9.02 -6.72 23.10
C LEU A 302 9.89 -7.57 22.15
N ASN A 303 11.00 -7.00 21.68
CA ASN A 303 11.93 -7.68 20.77
C ASN A 303 13.13 -8.26 21.52
N THR A 304 13.30 -9.58 21.44
CA THR A 304 14.46 -10.28 22.04
C THR A 304 15.82 -9.81 21.46
N PHE A 305 15.83 -9.36 20.20
CA PHE A 305 17.03 -8.91 19.48
C PHE A 305 17.26 -7.41 19.56
N ASN A 306 16.26 -6.65 20.06
CA ASN A 306 16.32 -5.21 20.29
C ASN A 306 15.62 -4.86 21.61
N PRO A 307 16.18 -5.27 22.78
CA PRO A 307 15.52 -5.10 24.09
C PRO A 307 15.29 -3.65 24.50
N GLU A 308 16.03 -2.72 23.92
CA GLU A 308 15.88 -1.27 24.17
C GLU A 308 14.68 -0.64 23.43
N ALA A 309 14.10 -1.33 22.46
CA ALA A 309 12.89 -0.86 21.78
C ALA A 309 11.73 -0.75 22.77
N PRO A 310 10.93 0.33 22.72
CA PRO A 310 9.85 0.58 23.67
C PRO A 310 8.74 -0.49 23.64
N GLY A 311 8.60 -1.17 22.52
CA GLY A 311 7.58 -2.19 22.32
C GLY A 311 6.16 -1.62 22.20
N THR A 312 5.16 -2.52 22.24
CA THR A 312 3.74 -2.15 22.28
C THR A 312 3.15 -2.50 23.64
N TYR A 313 2.46 -1.56 24.25
CA TYR A 313 1.74 -1.75 25.52
C TYR A 313 0.24 -1.97 25.24
N ILE A 314 -0.32 -3.09 25.71
CA ILE A 314 -1.72 -3.47 25.49
C ILE A 314 -2.43 -3.48 26.83
N SER A 315 -3.50 -2.69 26.97
CA SER A 315 -4.28 -2.59 28.22
C SER A 315 -5.76 -2.33 27.94
N LYS A 316 -6.55 -2.27 29.01
CA LYS A 316 -7.98 -1.90 28.91
C LYS A 316 -8.18 -0.38 28.82
N GLU A 317 -7.19 0.40 29.20
CA GLU A 317 -7.30 1.85 29.27
C GLU A 317 -7.27 2.46 27.87
N LYS A 318 -8.30 3.24 27.53
CA LYS A 318 -8.32 4.08 26.34
C LYS A 318 -7.50 5.33 26.64
N VAL A 319 -6.43 5.53 25.92
CA VAL A 319 -5.68 6.77 26.00
C VAL A 319 -6.48 7.86 25.26
N LYS A 320 -7.01 8.82 26.01
CA LYS A 320 -7.54 10.06 25.47
C LYS A 320 -6.36 10.93 25.03
N GLU A 321 -5.89 10.75 23.82
CA GLU A 321 -4.90 11.66 23.24
C GLU A 321 -5.59 12.47 22.14
N GLU A 322 -5.76 13.77 22.40
CA GLU A 322 -6.18 14.73 21.38
C GLU A 322 -5.12 14.76 20.26
N GLY A 323 -5.54 14.52 19.03
CA GLY A 323 -4.69 14.61 17.84
C GLY A 323 -4.06 13.32 17.33
N LYS A 324 -4.27 12.13 17.93
CA LYS A 324 -3.73 10.85 17.42
C LYS A 324 -4.63 10.13 16.41
N ALA A 325 -3.99 9.26 15.59
CA ALA A 325 -4.60 8.55 14.49
C ALA A 325 -5.92 7.85 14.87
N ILE A 326 -6.95 8.04 14.06
CA ILE A 326 -8.29 7.47 14.25
C ILE A 326 -8.24 5.95 14.12
N ILE A 327 -7.41 5.42 13.23
CA ILE A 327 -7.11 4.00 13.10
C ILE A 327 -5.72 3.70 13.68
N LYS A 328 -5.57 2.50 14.26
CA LYS A 328 -4.32 2.05 14.86
C LYS A 328 -3.48 1.21 13.92
N GLY A 329 -4.12 0.41 13.08
CA GLY A 329 -3.39 -0.46 12.17
C GLY A 329 -4.23 -0.97 11.02
N ILE A 330 -3.51 -1.51 10.03
CA ILE A 330 -4.06 -2.21 8.87
C ILE A 330 -3.54 -3.64 8.92
N SER A 331 -4.45 -4.59 8.78
CA SER A 331 -4.10 -6.00 8.73
C SER A 331 -4.68 -6.67 7.49
N SER A 332 -4.10 -7.77 7.03
CA SER A 332 -4.61 -8.47 5.84
C SER A 332 -4.41 -9.98 5.88
N ILE A 333 -5.34 -10.67 5.25
CA ILE A 333 -5.31 -12.11 4.98
C ILE A 333 -5.22 -12.28 3.48
N ASN A 334 -4.12 -12.80 2.98
CA ASN A 334 -3.86 -13.01 1.55
C ASN A 334 -4.33 -14.38 1.03
N ASP A 335 -4.93 -15.19 1.89
CA ASP A 335 -5.48 -16.53 1.62
C ASP A 335 -6.99 -16.48 1.88
N THR A 336 -7.73 -15.86 0.96
CA THR A 336 -9.17 -15.65 1.07
C THR A 336 -9.89 -16.21 -0.14
N CYS A 337 -10.94 -17.01 0.10
CA CYS A 337 -11.93 -17.39 -0.87
C CYS A 337 -13.31 -16.92 -0.38
N LEU A 338 -14.09 -16.27 -1.24
CA LEU A 338 -15.49 -15.94 -0.98
C LEU A 338 -16.40 -17.06 -1.47
N ILE A 339 -17.24 -17.56 -0.57
CA ILE A 339 -18.30 -18.52 -0.87
C ILE A 339 -19.62 -17.76 -0.87
N THR A 340 -20.38 -17.88 -1.93
CA THR A 340 -21.70 -17.25 -2.05
C THR A 340 -22.78 -18.32 -2.19
N VAL A 341 -23.72 -18.31 -1.27
CA VAL A 341 -24.97 -19.08 -1.33
C VAL A 341 -26.08 -18.11 -1.73
N GLN A 342 -26.76 -18.38 -2.83
CA GLN A 342 -27.72 -17.47 -3.44
C GLN A 342 -28.96 -18.20 -3.94
N GLY A 343 -30.13 -17.59 -3.77
CA GLY A 343 -31.39 -18.06 -4.34
C GLY A 343 -32.58 -17.19 -3.95
N LEU A 344 -33.57 -17.06 -4.84
CA LEU A 344 -34.81 -16.33 -4.56
C LEU A 344 -35.67 -17.03 -3.48
N GLY A 345 -35.56 -18.35 -3.37
CA GLY A 345 -36.21 -19.14 -2.32
C GLY A 345 -35.65 -18.92 -0.91
N MET A 346 -34.56 -18.15 -0.76
CA MET A 346 -34.02 -17.80 0.56
C MET A 346 -34.77 -16.63 1.22
N VAL A 347 -35.47 -15.80 0.44
CA VAL A 347 -36.09 -14.56 0.92
C VAL A 347 -37.24 -14.86 1.87
N GLY A 348 -37.15 -14.36 3.10
CA GLY A 348 -38.17 -14.59 4.15
C GLY A 348 -38.17 -15.99 4.76
N VAL A 349 -37.22 -16.86 4.40
CA VAL A 349 -37.11 -18.22 4.96
C VAL A 349 -36.25 -18.23 6.21
N ILE A 350 -36.91 -18.54 7.35
CA ILE A 350 -36.24 -18.62 8.65
C ILE A 350 -35.28 -19.82 8.68
N GLY A 351 -34.04 -19.62 9.14
CA GLY A 351 -33.12 -20.71 9.45
C GLY A 351 -32.11 -21.05 8.34
N VAL A 352 -32.13 -20.37 7.17
CA VAL A 352 -31.16 -20.61 6.11
C VAL A 352 -29.72 -20.40 6.60
N ASN A 353 -29.43 -19.28 7.26
CA ASN A 353 -28.12 -19.01 7.84
C ASN A 353 -27.71 -20.05 8.90
N TYR A 354 -28.62 -20.53 9.70
CA TYR A 354 -28.34 -21.62 10.64
C TYR A 354 -27.89 -22.89 9.92
N ARG A 355 -28.55 -23.27 8.82
CA ARG A 355 -28.18 -24.45 8.03
C ARG A 355 -26.79 -24.25 7.40
N ILE A 356 -26.53 -23.10 6.82
CA ILE A 356 -25.21 -22.77 6.25
C ILE A 356 -24.10 -22.95 7.30
N PHE A 357 -24.16 -22.21 8.40
CA PHE A 357 -23.07 -22.21 9.38
C PHE A 357 -22.98 -23.51 10.19
N LYS A 358 -24.10 -24.21 10.42
CA LYS A 358 -24.10 -25.53 11.04
C LYS A 358 -23.37 -26.56 10.16
N THR A 359 -23.62 -26.54 8.85
CA THR A 359 -22.97 -27.46 7.90
C THR A 359 -21.49 -27.22 7.81
N LEU A 360 -21.08 -25.96 7.74
CA LEU A 360 -19.63 -25.57 7.75
C LEU A 360 -18.97 -26.00 9.06
N ALA A 361 -19.56 -25.69 10.21
CA ALA A 361 -19.02 -26.05 11.52
C ALA A 361 -18.88 -27.55 11.71
N LYS A 362 -19.89 -28.36 11.26
CA LYS A 362 -19.85 -29.82 11.32
C LYS A 362 -18.70 -30.43 10.53
N ASN A 363 -18.30 -29.76 9.44
CA ASN A 363 -17.19 -30.18 8.60
C ASN A 363 -15.86 -29.48 8.96
N GLY A 364 -15.81 -28.76 10.09
CA GLY A 364 -14.58 -28.13 10.61
C GLY A 364 -14.13 -26.88 9.84
N ILE A 365 -14.96 -26.32 8.98
CA ILE A 365 -14.66 -25.15 8.15
C ILE A 365 -14.84 -23.88 8.97
N SER A 366 -13.77 -23.06 9.03
CA SER A 366 -13.77 -21.80 9.77
C SER A 366 -14.13 -20.62 8.87
N VAL A 367 -15.17 -19.87 9.27
CA VAL A 367 -15.59 -18.63 8.61
C VAL A 367 -15.03 -17.43 9.36
N PHE A 368 -14.38 -16.49 8.67
CA PHE A 368 -13.78 -15.33 9.33
C PHE A 368 -14.35 -13.98 8.88
N MET A 369 -15.24 -13.96 7.89
CA MET A 369 -16.01 -12.78 7.48
C MET A 369 -17.37 -13.22 6.94
N VAL A 370 -18.44 -12.48 7.25
CA VAL A 370 -19.78 -12.71 6.71
C VAL A 370 -20.32 -11.39 6.18
N SER A 371 -20.88 -11.40 4.99
CA SER A 371 -21.55 -10.26 4.36
C SER A 371 -22.91 -10.75 3.80
N GLN A 372 -23.99 -10.10 4.21
CA GLN A 372 -25.33 -10.40 3.73
C GLN A 372 -26.02 -9.13 3.29
N ALA A 373 -26.57 -9.13 2.08
CA ALA A 373 -27.38 -8.02 1.59
C ALA A 373 -28.78 -8.01 2.27
N SER A 374 -29.37 -6.85 2.40
CA SER A 374 -30.69 -6.67 3.01
C SER A 374 -31.81 -7.40 2.28
N SER A 375 -31.59 -7.77 1.01
CA SER A 375 -32.54 -8.55 0.19
C SER A 375 -32.70 -10.01 0.62
N GLU A 376 -31.84 -10.50 1.54
CA GLU A 376 -31.80 -11.90 2.03
C GLU A 376 -31.65 -12.98 0.94
N ASN A 377 -31.49 -12.58 -0.33
CA ASN A 377 -31.37 -13.50 -1.45
C ASN A 377 -29.97 -14.08 -1.62
N ASN A 378 -29.00 -13.59 -0.88
CA ASN A 378 -27.66 -14.14 -0.85
C ASN A 378 -27.00 -13.99 0.53
N THR A 379 -26.13 -14.94 0.85
CA THR A 379 -25.21 -14.88 1.98
C THR A 379 -23.83 -15.22 1.47
N THR A 380 -22.88 -14.28 1.61
CA THR A 380 -21.48 -14.43 1.20
C THR A 380 -20.61 -14.46 2.45
N PHE A 381 -19.64 -15.37 2.49
CA PHE A 381 -18.71 -15.48 3.61
C PHE A 381 -17.32 -15.89 3.14
N ALA A 382 -16.32 -15.54 3.93
CA ALA A 382 -14.92 -15.82 3.63
C ALA A 382 -14.38 -17.03 4.37
N VAL A 383 -13.72 -17.91 3.63
CA VAL A 383 -12.98 -19.08 4.13
C VAL A 383 -11.55 -19.09 3.57
N ARG A 384 -10.69 -19.97 4.08
CA ARG A 384 -9.38 -20.22 3.49
C ARG A 384 -9.51 -20.93 2.14
N ASN A 385 -8.58 -20.72 1.22
CA ASN A 385 -8.59 -21.39 -0.09
C ASN A 385 -8.58 -22.93 0.05
N ALA A 386 -7.89 -23.46 1.07
CA ALA A 386 -7.84 -24.88 1.34
C ALA A 386 -9.20 -25.51 1.68
N ASP A 387 -10.11 -24.74 2.28
CA ASP A 387 -11.43 -25.18 2.70
C ASP A 387 -12.51 -24.91 1.63
N ALA A 388 -12.17 -24.21 0.55
CA ALA A 388 -13.16 -23.66 -0.39
C ALA A 388 -13.94 -24.75 -1.14
N ASP A 389 -13.25 -25.75 -1.67
CA ASP A 389 -13.86 -26.81 -2.48
C ASP A 389 -14.77 -27.70 -1.60
N LEU A 390 -14.31 -28.05 -0.40
CA LEU A 390 -15.11 -28.77 0.58
C LEU A 390 -16.35 -27.95 1.01
N ALA A 391 -16.21 -26.64 1.21
CA ALA A 391 -17.32 -25.77 1.56
C ALA A 391 -18.42 -25.77 0.49
N VAL A 392 -18.03 -25.69 -0.79
CA VAL A 392 -18.96 -25.75 -1.93
C VAL A 392 -19.67 -27.09 -1.98
N GLU A 393 -18.94 -28.20 -1.82
CA GLU A 393 -19.48 -29.56 -1.86
C GLU A 393 -20.53 -29.76 -0.77
N VAL A 394 -20.19 -29.54 0.49
CA VAL A 394 -21.08 -29.79 1.64
C VAL A 394 -22.32 -28.88 1.65
N LEU A 395 -22.21 -27.65 1.14
CA LEU A 395 -23.35 -26.73 1.02
C LEU A 395 -24.28 -27.13 -0.14
N ASN A 396 -23.72 -27.56 -1.27
CA ASN A 396 -24.51 -28.05 -2.37
C ASN A 396 -25.27 -29.34 -2.02
N GLU A 397 -24.71 -30.18 -1.14
CA GLU A 397 -25.41 -31.34 -0.57
C GLU A 397 -26.49 -30.91 0.40
N GLU A 398 -26.23 -30.00 1.34
CA GLU A 398 -27.18 -29.51 2.31
C GLU A 398 -28.45 -28.90 1.67
N PHE A 399 -28.26 -28.19 0.54
CA PHE A 399 -29.33 -27.51 -0.19
C PHE A 399 -29.71 -28.20 -1.50
N ALA A 400 -29.47 -29.53 -1.60
CA ALA A 400 -29.72 -30.29 -2.82
C ALA A 400 -31.21 -30.24 -3.27
N LEU A 401 -32.15 -30.23 -2.33
CA LEU A 401 -33.59 -30.19 -2.63
C LEU A 401 -34.01 -28.83 -3.20
N GLU A 402 -33.61 -27.75 -2.54
CA GLU A 402 -33.91 -26.36 -2.97
C GLU A 402 -33.26 -26.04 -4.31
N ARG A 403 -32.07 -26.59 -4.56
CA ARG A 403 -31.39 -26.47 -5.87
C ARG A 403 -32.16 -27.21 -6.96
N ALA A 404 -32.58 -28.42 -6.70
CA ALA A 404 -33.39 -29.22 -7.65
C ALA A 404 -34.75 -28.57 -7.98
N GLN A 405 -35.31 -27.80 -7.05
CA GLN A 405 -36.55 -27.04 -7.22
C GLN A 405 -36.33 -25.69 -7.92
N GLY A 406 -35.10 -25.25 -8.05
CA GLY A 406 -34.76 -23.95 -8.64
C GLY A 406 -34.88 -22.77 -7.68
N ASP A 407 -35.12 -23.04 -6.36
CA ASP A 407 -35.20 -22.01 -5.31
C ASP A 407 -33.83 -21.49 -4.91
N MET A 408 -32.77 -22.28 -5.07
CA MET A 408 -31.37 -21.93 -4.83
C MET A 408 -30.49 -22.27 -6.02
N ASN A 409 -29.48 -21.45 -6.24
CA ASN A 409 -28.43 -21.67 -7.23
C ASN A 409 -27.32 -22.56 -6.66
N ASP A 410 -26.44 -23.02 -7.55
CA ASP A 410 -25.20 -23.65 -7.14
C ASP A 410 -24.36 -22.68 -6.30
N THR A 411 -23.75 -23.19 -5.25
CA THR A 411 -22.84 -22.41 -4.40
C THR A 411 -21.60 -22.05 -5.22
N VAL A 412 -21.23 -20.76 -5.23
CA VAL A 412 -20.11 -20.22 -6.01
C VAL A 412 -18.94 -19.90 -5.08
N ALA A 413 -17.73 -20.32 -5.50
CA ALA A 413 -16.47 -19.95 -4.86
C ALA A 413 -15.67 -18.98 -5.73
N GLU A 414 -15.28 -17.83 -5.19
CA GLU A 414 -14.38 -16.88 -5.86
C GLU A 414 -13.03 -16.90 -5.12
N LYS A 415 -12.00 -17.42 -5.80
CA LYS A 415 -10.62 -17.56 -5.32
C LYS A 415 -9.76 -16.34 -5.71
N ASP A 416 -8.48 -16.36 -5.32
CA ASP A 416 -7.49 -15.28 -5.58
C ASP A 416 -7.90 -13.91 -5.01
N LEU A 417 -8.39 -13.94 -3.79
CA LEU A 417 -8.83 -12.76 -3.05
C LEU A 417 -7.95 -12.52 -1.82
N ALA A 418 -8.03 -11.28 -1.32
CA ALA A 418 -7.45 -10.89 -0.05
C ALA A 418 -8.49 -10.12 0.77
N THR A 419 -8.54 -10.41 2.06
CA THR A 419 -9.30 -9.61 3.04
C THR A 419 -8.37 -8.61 3.68
N VAL A 420 -8.79 -7.36 3.75
CA VAL A 420 -8.06 -6.26 4.40
C VAL A 420 -8.96 -5.68 5.48
N ALA A 421 -8.39 -5.35 6.63
CA ALA A 421 -9.10 -4.67 7.71
C ALA A 421 -8.33 -3.45 8.20
N ILE A 422 -9.04 -2.34 8.38
CA ILE A 422 -8.57 -1.21 9.19
C ILE A 422 -9.13 -1.34 10.59
N VAL A 423 -8.28 -1.10 11.60
CA VAL A 423 -8.62 -1.33 13.00
C VAL A 423 -8.38 -0.07 13.85
N GLY A 424 -9.32 0.26 14.72
CA GLY A 424 -9.21 1.33 15.69
C GLY A 424 -10.52 1.62 16.41
N GLU A 425 -10.52 1.65 17.74
CA GLU A 425 -11.71 1.97 18.53
C GLU A 425 -12.18 3.42 18.37
N ASN A 426 -11.29 4.33 17.96
CA ASN A 426 -11.62 5.74 17.73
C ASN A 426 -12.43 5.95 16.42
N MET A 427 -12.63 4.92 15.61
CA MET A 427 -13.52 4.97 14.44
C MET A 427 -15.00 5.09 14.84
N LYS A 428 -15.33 4.60 16.03
CA LYS A 428 -16.73 4.55 16.49
C LYS A 428 -17.34 5.95 16.52
N ARG A 429 -18.46 6.11 15.78
CA ARG A 429 -19.19 7.37 15.60
C ARG A 429 -18.36 8.53 15.04
N THR A 430 -17.22 8.24 14.40
CA THR A 430 -16.42 9.25 13.71
C THR A 430 -16.87 9.35 12.25
N PRO A 431 -17.48 10.48 11.83
CA PRO A 431 -17.95 10.62 10.45
C PRO A 431 -16.81 10.58 9.43
N GLY A 432 -17.10 10.07 8.25
CA GLY A 432 -16.21 10.14 7.08
C GLY A 432 -15.17 9.02 6.96
N ILE A 433 -14.99 8.14 7.95
CA ILE A 433 -13.96 7.08 7.90
C ILE A 433 -14.20 6.11 6.76
N ALA A 434 -15.42 5.56 6.64
CA ALA A 434 -15.76 4.66 5.54
C ALA A 434 -15.68 5.38 4.18
N GLY A 435 -16.14 6.63 4.10
CA GLY A 435 -16.02 7.45 2.89
C GLY A 435 -14.56 7.66 2.46
N ARG A 436 -13.66 7.98 3.41
CA ARG A 436 -12.22 8.11 3.18
C ARG A 436 -11.59 6.78 2.72
N LEU A 437 -11.94 5.67 3.38
CA LEU A 437 -11.44 4.34 3.03
C LEU A 437 -11.83 3.95 1.60
N PHE A 438 -13.12 3.95 1.29
CA PHE A 438 -13.60 3.52 -0.03
C PHE A 438 -13.26 4.54 -1.12
N GLY A 439 -13.22 5.84 -0.81
CA GLY A 439 -12.74 6.87 -1.71
C GLY A 439 -11.26 6.68 -2.08
N THR A 440 -10.41 6.34 -1.11
CA THR A 440 -8.98 6.02 -1.33
C THR A 440 -8.82 4.81 -2.25
N LEU A 441 -9.59 3.74 -2.02
CA LEU A 441 -9.55 2.54 -2.87
C LEU A 441 -10.07 2.82 -4.28
N GLY A 442 -11.18 3.56 -4.41
CA GLY A 442 -11.76 3.96 -5.70
C GLY A 442 -10.79 4.80 -6.53
N SER A 443 -10.17 5.83 -5.92
CA SER A 443 -9.15 6.66 -6.58
C SER A 443 -7.91 5.87 -7.00
N ALA A 444 -7.58 4.79 -6.27
CA ALA A 444 -6.53 3.87 -6.66
C ALA A 444 -6.97 2.84 -7.74
N GLY A 445 -8.23 2.89 -8.19
CA GLY A 445 -8.79 1.95 -9.17
C GLY A 445 -9.02 0.55 -8.63
N ILE A 446 -9.27 0.41 -7.33
CA ILE A 446 -9.47 -0.87 -6.65
C ILE A 446 -10.96 -1.05 -6.37
N SER A 447 -11.54 -2.11 -6.95
CA SER A 447 -12.91 -2.52 -6.67
C SER A 447 -12.98 -3.32 -5.39
N VAL A 448 -13.92 -2.97 -4.51
CA VAL A 448 -14.27 -3.74 -3.31
C VAL A 448 -15.35 -4.75 -3.68
N ILE A 449 -15.11 -6.03 -3.41
CA ILE A 449 -15.99 -7.15 -3.78
C ILE A 449 -17.04 -7.38 -2.69
N ALA A 450 -16.59 -7.38 -1.43
CA ALA A 450 -17.46 -7.50 -0.26
C ALA A 450 -16.91 -6.65 0.88
N CYS A 451 -17.76 -6.21 1.80
CA CYS A 451 -17.33 -5.48 2.99
C CYS A 451 -18.19 -5.88 4.19
N ALA A 452 -17.62 -5.76 5.39
CA ALA A 452 -18.30 -5.95 6.65
C ALA A 452 -17.82 -4.92 7.68
N GLN A 453 -18.78 -4.31 8.38
CA GLN A 453 -18.54 -3.44 9.52
C GLN A 453 -19.56 -3.79 10.61
N GLY A 454 -19.06 -4.24 11.76
CA GLY A 454 -19.92 -4.55 12.91
C GLY A 454 -20.41 -3.28 13.63
N ALA A 455 -21.47 -3.40 14.43
CA ALA A 455 -22.00 -2.29 15.25
C ALA A 455 -21.02 -1.82 16.33
N SER A 456 -19.95 -2.55 16.61
CA SER A 456 -18.83 -2.13 17.47
C SER A 456 -18.00 -1.01 16.82
N GLU A 457 -18.00 -0.94 15.47
CA GLU A 457 -17.23 0.01 14.67
C GLU A 457 -15.71 0.01 15.00
N THR A 458 -15.19 -1.11 15.49
CA THR A 458 -13.77 -1.28 15.85
C THR A 458 -12.89 -1.68 14.66
N ASN A 459 -13.53 -2.26 13.64
CA ASN A 459 -12.89 -2.55 12.36
C ASN A 459 -13.85 -2.30 11.18
N ILE A 460 -13.26 -2.07 10.01
CA ILE A 460 -13.93 -2.17 8.71
C ILE A 460 -13.09 -3.15 7.90
N SER A 461 -13.69 -4.30 7.58
CA SER A 461 -13.06 -5.33 6.76
C SER A 461 -13.69 -5.37 5.36
N PHE A 462 -12.86 -5.60 4.35
CA PHE A 462 -13.30 -5.67 2.96
C PHE A 462 -12.43 -6.62 2.16
N VAL A 463 -13.00 -7.13 1.06
CA VAL A 463 -12.37 -8.10 0.18
C VAL A 463 -12.09 -7.48 -1.18
N ILE A 464 -10.89 -7.73 -1.69
CA ILE A 464 -10.40 -7.28 -3.00
C ILE A 464 -9.69 -8.41 -3.74
N LYS A 465 -9.44 -8.25 -5.03
CA LYS A 465 -8.56 -9.16 -5.79
C LYS A 465 -7.14 -9.14 -5.21
N LEU A 466 -6.55 -10.31 -5.01
CA LEU A 466 -5.21 -10.48 -4.42
C LEU A 466 -4.13 -9.63 -5.11
N LYS A 467 -4.19 -9.52 -6.45
CA LYS A 467 -3.23 -8.70 -7.24
C LYS A 467 -3.18 -7.22 -6.84
N TYR A 468 -4.24 -6.70 -6.21
CA TYR A 468 -4.30 -5.30 -5.76
C TYR A 468 -3.92 -5.11 -4.28
N LEU A 469 -3.63 -6.20 -3.53
CA LEU A 469 -3.40 -6.14 -2.10
C LEU A 469 -2.31 -5.13 -1.71
N ARG A 470 -1.14 -5.21 -2.35
CA ARG A 470 -0.03 -4.29 -2.05
C ARG A 470 -0.39 -2.83 -2.33
N LYS A 471 -1.08 -2.56 -3.43
CA LYS A 471 -1.54 -1.21 -3.80
C LYS A 471 -2.56 -0.70 -2.78
N ALA A 472 -3.52 -1.53 -2.37
CA ALA A 472 -4.53 -1.18 -1.37
C ALA A 472 -3.90 -0.81 -0.02
N LEU A 473 -3.01 -1.68 0.48
CA LEU A 473 -2.32 -1.45 1.76
C LEU A 473 -1.52 -0.15 1.77
N ASN A 474 -0.75 0.13 0.71
CA ASN A 474 0.00 1.38 0.59
C ASN A 474 -0.92 2.60 0.51
N SER A 475 -1.98 2.56 -0.33
CA SER A 475 -2.92 3.67 -0.46
C SER A 475 -3.63 4.00 0.86
N ILE A 476 -4.05 2.97 1.60
CA ILE A 476 -4.72 3.16 2.89
C ILE A 476 -3.74 3.68 3.93
N HIS A 477 -2.53 3.10 4.00
CA HIS A 477 -1.51 3.54 4.95
C HIS A 477 -1.11 5.00 4.71
N ASP A 478 -0.88 5.38 3.46
CA ASP A 478 -0.62 6.77 3.06
C ASP A 478 -1.79 7.68 3.47
N SER A 479 -3.02 7.27 3.17
CA SER A 479 -4.21 8.05 3.52
C SER A 479 -4.38 8.26 5.02
N PHE A 480 -4.14 7.25 5.87
CA PHE A 480 -4.49 7.30 7.29
C PHE A 480 -3.34 7.51 8.27
N PHE A 481 -2.10 7.15 7.91
CA PHE A 481 -0.94 7.19 8.83
C PHE A 481 0.16 8.16 8.42
N LEU A 482 0.36 8.36 7.11
CA LEU A 482 1.38 9.29 6.60
C LEU A 482 0.80 10.70 6.41
N SER A 483 -0.04 11.14 7.33
CA SER A 483 -0.74 12.43 7.24
C SER A 483 0.16 13.67 7.17
N GLN A 484 1.48 13.53 7.26
CA GLN A 484 2.40 14.65 7.02
C GLN A 484 2.58 14.95 5.53
N TYR A 485 2.55 13.92 4.64
CA TYR A 485 2.80 14.13 3.22
C TYR A 485 1.87 13.29 2.33
N LYS A 486 1.20 13.93 1.36
CA LYS A 486 0.61 13.26 0.21
C LYS A 486 1.72 12.88 -0.75
N VAL A 487 1.84 11.62 -1.15
CA VAL A 487 2.88 11.15 -2.09
C VAL A 487 2.31 11.01 -3.49
N LEU A 488 2.96 11.62 -4.50
CA LEU A 488 2.77 11.34 -5.91
C LEU A 488 3.99 10.58 -6.44
N ASN A 489 3.76 9.46 -7.12
CA ASN A 489 4.81 8.61 -7.69
C ASN A 489 4.95 8.91 -9.18
N LEU A 490 6.08 9.48 -9.58
CA LEU A 490 6.32 10.01 -10.91
C LEU A 490 7.13 9.05 -11.77
N PHE A 491 6.65 8.82 -12.99
CA PHE A 491 7.37 8.13 -14.06
C PHE A 491 7.65 9.15 -15.18
N ILE A 492 8.90 9.55 -15.39
CA ILE A 492 9.25 10.62 -16.31
C ILE A 492 9.89 10.02 -17.57
N ALA A 493 9.19 10.13 -18.69
CA ALA A 493 9.69 9.79 -20.01
C ALA A 493 10.29 11.01 -20.70
N GLY A 494 11.57 10.90 -21.13
CA GLY A 494 12.29 12.00 -21.75
C GLY A 494 13.05 12.86 -20.75
N VAL A 495 14.24 12.44 -20.35
CA VAL A 495 15.17 13.18 -19.48
C VAL A 495 16.19 14.03 -20.28
N GLY A 496 15.72 14.58 -21.40
CA GLY A 496 16.46 15.59 -22.17
C GLY A 496 16.38 16.98 -21.52
N THR A 497 16.36 18.03 -22.33
CA THR A 497 16.39 19.41 -21.83
C THR A 497 15.22 19.74 -20.90
N VAL A 498 13.97 19.43 -21.28
CA VAL A 498 12.78 19.73 -20.45
C VAL A 498 12.73 18.80 -19.22
N GLY A 499 12.86 17.49 -19.40
CA GLY A 499 12.78 16.55 -18.29
C GLY A 499 13.94 16.65 -17.31
N GLY A 500 15.14 17.01 -17.78
CA GLY A 500 16.30 17.31 -16.91
C GLY A 500 16.05 18.54 -16.02
N ASN A 501 15.55 19.63 -16.59
CA ASN A 501 15.15 20.82 -15.81
C ASN A 501 14.01 20.51 -14.83
N LEU A 502 13.06 19.67 -15.22
CA LEU A 502 11.97 19.23 -14.32
C LEU A 502 12.51 18.49 -13.11
N LEU A 503 13.42 17.54 -13.30
CA LEU A 503 14.06 16.80 -12.20
C LEU A 503 14.80 17.74 -11.23
N GLU A 504 15.48 18.73 -11.76
CA GLU A 504 16.20 19.73 -10.95
C GLU A 504 15.21 20.64 -10.19
N GLN A 505 14.15 21.10 -10.84
CA GLN A 505 13.10 21.89 -10.18
C GLN A 505 12.40 21.09 -9.06
N ILE A 506 12.12 19.80 -9.28
CA ILE A 506 11.57 18.91 -8.24
C ILE A 506 12.55 18.82 -7.08
N ARG A 507 13.84 18.58 -7.33
CA ARG A 507 14.88 18.46 -6.31
C ARG A 507 14.96 19.70 -5.42
N ILE A 508 14.96 20.89 -6.04
CA ILE A 508 15.03 22.18 -5.33
C ILE A 508 13.77 22.47 -4.51
N GLN A 509 12.58 22.19 -5.07
CA GLN A 509 11.31 22.56 -4.43
C GLN A 509 10.79 21.50 -3.44
N GLN A 510 11.28 20.27 -3.49
CA GLN A 510 10.84 19.15 -2.66
C GLN A 510 10.79 19.48 -1.16
N PRO A 511 11.84 20.05 -0.51
CA PRO A 511 11.79 20.36 0.91
C PRO A 511 10.65 21.32 1.26
N LYS A 512 10.46 22.36 0.45
CA LYS A 512 9.40 23.35 0.64
C LYS A 512 8.01 22.78 0.45
N LEU A 513 7.82 21.92 -0.57
CA LEU A 513 6.55 21.23 -0.80
C LEU A 513 6.19 20.29 0.35
N MET A 514 7.18 19.61 0.91
CA MET A 514 6.97 18.74 2.07
C MET A 514 6.59 19.57 3.29
N GLU A 515 7.31 20.64 3.59
CA GLU A 515 7.09 21.45 4.79
C GLU A 515 5.78 22.27 4.73
N GLN A 516 5.52 22.95 3.60
CA GLN A 516 4.42 23.91 3.49
C GLN A 516 3.11 23.29 2.98
N ASN A 517 3.20 22.30 2.09
CA ASN A 517 2.05 21.74 1.41
C ASN A 517 1.76 20.28 1.80
N GLY A 518 2.62 19.66 2.61
CA GLY A 518 2.49 18.24 2.93
C GLY A 518 2.52 17.35 1.68
N LEU A 519 3.30 17.73 0.65
CA LEU A 519 3.42 16.99 -0.61
C LEU A 519 4.83 16.47 -0.82
N LYS A 520 4.96 15.16 -1.05
CA LYS A 520 6.19 14.51 -1.50
C LYS A 520 6.04 14.04 -2.96
N LEU A 521 6.96 14.46 -3.82
CA LEU A 521 7.08 13.98 -5.20
C LEU A 521 8.14 12.87 -5.24
N ASN A 522 7.73 11.65 -5.43
CA ASN A 522 8.61 10.48 -5.45
C ASN A 522 8.88 10.05 -6.89
N VAL A 523 10.06 10.34 -7.44
CA VAL A 523 10.41 9.91 -8.80
C VAL A 523 10.82 8.44 -8.76
N VAL A 524 9.95 7.56 -9.23
CA VAL A 524 10.12 6.10 -9.20
C VAL A 524 10.57 5.50 -10.51
N GLY A 525 10.55 6.29 -11.59
CA GLY A 525 11.04 5.86 -12.89
C GLY A 525 11.46 7.03 -13.76
N ILE A 526 12.57 6.89 -14.47
CA ILE A 526 13.05 7.82 -15.50
C ILE A 526 13.48 7.05 -16.74
N ALA A 527 13.20 7.61 -17.93
CA ALA A 527 13.58 6.98 -19.17
C ALA A 527 14.02 8.00 -20.24
N ASN A 528 14.93 7.59 -21.09
CA ASN A 528 15.25 8.24 -22.36
C ASN A 528 14.97 7.26 -23.52
N SER A 529 15.33 7.61 -24.75
CA SER A 529 15.08 6.76 -25.94
C SER A 529 15.86 5.45 -25.96
N LYS A 530 16.82 5.24 -25.06
CA LYS A 530 17.70 4.07 -25.04
C LYS A 530 17.65 3.29 -23.74
N ARG A 531 17.45 3.96 -22.60
CA ARG A 531 17.53 3.37 -21.27
C ARG A 531 16.39 3.84 -20.37
N ALA A 532 15.97 2.96 -19.45
CA ALA A 532 15.05 3.24 -18.37
C ALA A 532 15.64 2.79 -17.04
N LEU A 533 15.29 3.49 -15.96
CA LEU A 533 15.69 3.17 -14.59
C LEU A 533 14.47 3.27 -13.67
N PHE A 534 14.21 2.22 -12.91
CA PHE A 534 13.07 2.15 -12.00
C PHE A 534 13.52 1.79 -10.59
N LEU A 535 12.99 2.49 -9.60
CA LEU A 535 13.20 2.18 -8.18
C LEU A 535 11.93 2.53 -7.41
N ARG A 536 11.30 1.52 -6.81
CA ARG A 536 10.02 1.67 -6.14
C ARG A 536 10.04 2.66 -4.97
N GLU A 537 11.13 2.70 -4.24
CA GLU A 537 11.35 3.57 -3.09
C GLU A 537 11.63 5.02 -3.48
N GLY A 538 11.92 5.26 -4.74
CA GLY A 538 12.26 6.56 -5.31
C GLY A 538 13.75 6.72 -5.61
N LEU A 539 14.04 7.39 -6.72
CA LEU A 539 15.39 7.67 -7.21
C LEU A 539 15.98 8.86 -6.45
N ASN A 540 17.29 8.82 -6.22
CA ASN A 540 18.02 9.98 -5.73
C ASN A 540 18.23 10.97 -6.88
N LEU A 541 17.59 12.15 -6.79
CA LEU A 541 17.60 13.15 -7.87
C LEU A 541 18.96 13.81 -8.11
N GLU A 542 19.91 13.73 -7.18
CA GLU A 542 21.25 14.28 -7.35
C GLU A 542 22.09 13.51 -8.40
N ASN A 543 21.86 12.20 -8.55
CA ASN A 543 22.65 11.32 -9.40
C ASN A 543 21.83 10.46 -10.36
N CYS A 544 20.51 10.58 -10.39
CA CYS A 544 19.60 9.68 -11.13
C CYS A 544 19.90 9.62 -12.64
N ILE A 545 20.33 10.72 -13.26
CA ILE A 545 20.70 10.75 -14.69
C ILE A 545 21.98 9.95 -14.96
N ASP A 546 22.95 10.00 -14.05
CA ASP A 546 24.20 9.23 -14.19
C ASP A 546 23.97 7.74 -13.87
N GLU A 547 23.10 7.45 -12.90
CA GLU A 547 22.63 6.10 -12.64
C GLU A 547 21.87 5.50 -13.85
N LEU A 548 21.04 6.29 -14.51
CA LEU A 548 20.36 5.88 -15.75
C LEU A 548 21.38 5.50 -16.84
N LYS A 549 22.46 6.26 -16.99
CA LYS A 549 23.50 5.96 -17.97
C LYS A 549 24.28 4.70 -17.64
N LYS A 550 24.56 4.44 -16.36
CA LYS A 550 25.38 3.31 -15.89
C LYS A 550 24.58 2.03 -15.76
N ASN A 551 23.46 2.10 -15.07
CA ASN A 551 22.70 0.95 -14.57
C ASN A 551 21.30 0.82 -15.20
N GLY A 552 20.91 1.74 -16.11
CA GLY A 552 19.59 1.69 -16.76
C GLY A 552 19.45 0.47 -17.68
N GLU A 553 18.26 -0.10 -17.69
CA GLU A 553 17.84 -1.19 -18.59
C GLU A 553 17.55 -0.66 -20.00
N GLU A 554 17.49 -1.53 -21.01
CA GLU A 554 17.10 -1.14 -22.36
C GLU A 554 15.65 -0.66 -22.38
N SER A 555 15.39 0.50 -22.99
CA SER A 555 14.09 1.17 -22.97
C SER A 555 13.39 1.08 -24.31
N SER A 556 12.11 0.71 -24.28
CA SER A 556 11.15 0.93 -25.35
C SER A 556 9.83 1.49 -24.75
N PRO A 557 8.94 2.08 -25.58
CA PRO A 557 7.62 2.49 -25.08
C PRO A 557 6.85 1.33 -24.42
N GLU A 558 6.89 0.14 -25.00
CA GLU A 558 6.23 -1.06 -24.47
C GLU A 558 6.83 -1.47 -23.14
N HIS A 559 8.15 -1.51 -23.03
CA HIS A 559 8.85 -1.83 -21.77
C HIS A 559 8.48 -0.83 -20.67
N LEU A 560 8.48 0.46 -21.00
CA LEU A 560 8.09 1.53 -20.06
C LEU A 560 6.66 1.33 -19.52
N LYS A 561 5.71 1.06 -20.43
CA LYS A 561 4.30 0.77 -20.06
C LYS A 561 4.23 -0.47 -19.17
N ASP A 562 4.88 -1.56 -19.55
CA ASP A 562 4.77 -2.83 -18.85
C ASP A 562 5.38 -2.76 -17.45
N GLU A 563 6.52 -2.08 -17.26
CA GLU A 563 7.11 -1.88 -15.93
C GLU A 563 6.26 -0.95 -15.05
N ILE A 564 5.68 0.13 -15.59
CA ILE A 564 4.73 0.99 -14.84
C ILE A 564 3.54 0.17 -14.33
N LEU A 565 2.95 -0.65 -15.19
CA LEU A 565 1.80 -1.49 -14.83
C LEU A 565 2.17 -2.61 -13.86
N LYS A 566 3.34 -3.23 -14.01
CA LYS A 566 3.87 -4.27 -13.13
C LYS A 566 4.20 -3.72 -11.74
N MET A 567 4.80 -2.54 -11.67
CA MET A 567 5.06 -1.87 -10.40
C MET A 567 3.78 -1.58 -9.63
N ASN A 568 2.67 -1.29 -10.31
CA ASN A 568 1.33 -1.10 -9.74
C ASN A 568 1.35 -0.24 -8.46
N ILE A 569 1.94 0.96 -8.55
CA ILE A 569 2.07 1.89 -7.42
C ILE A 569 0.85 2.81 -7.37
N PHE A 570 0.39 3.15 -6.17
CA PHE A 570 -0.70 4.11 -5.96
C PHE A 570 -0.25 5.55 -6.32
N ASN A 571 -1.22 6.44 -6.60
CA ASN A 571 -0.96 7.84 -6.96
C ASN A 571 0.13 8.00 -8.05
N SER A 572 0.10 7.13 -9.06
CA SER A 572 1.05 7.16 -10.16
C SER A 572 0.72 8.26 -11.16
N VAL A 573 1.73 8.99 -11.58
CA VAL A 573 1.68 10.02 -12.61
C VAL A 573 2.75 9.72 -13.66
N PHE A 574 2.32 9.53 -14.89
CA PHE A 574 3.21 9.45 -16.05
C PHE A 574 3.43 10.84 -16.60
N VAL A 575 4.69 11.24 -16.72
CA VAL A 575 5.10 12.57 -17.21
C VAL A 575 5.82 12.41 -18.52
N ASP A 576 5.23 12.89 -19.62
CA ASP A 576 5.83 12.82 -20.96
C ASP A 576 6.49 14.14 -21.36
N CYS A 577 7.80 14.16 -21.30
CA CYS A 577 8.68 15.23 -21.80
C CYS A 577 9.31 14.87 -23.15
N THR A 578 8.74 13.94 -23.91
CA THR A 578 9.20 13.53 -25.25
C THR A 578 8.44 14.27 -26.36
N ALA A 579 8.84 14.01 -27.60
CA ALA A 579 8.14 14.50 -28.80
C ALA A 579 7.74 13.35 -29.77
N THR A 580 7.72 12.11 -29.27
CA THR A 580 7.50 10.93 -30.11
C THR A 580 6.04 10.43 -30.04
N PRO A 581 5.45 10.00 -31.18
CA PRO A 581 4.11 9.40 -31.20
C PRO A 581 4.04 8.14 -30.34
N ALA A 582 5.05 7.28 -30.39
CA ALA A 582 5.07 6.00 -29.71
C ALA A 582 4.88 6.10 -28.18
N VAL A 583 5.33 7.21 -27.54
CA VAL A 583 5.10 7.45 -26.12
C VAL A 583 3.67 7.94 -25.88
N SER A 584 3.14 8.81 -26.74
CA SER A 584 1.78 9.31 -26.60
C SER A 584 0.70 8.23 -26.80
N ASP A 585 1.01 7.16 -27.56
CA ASP A 585 0.11 6.03 -27.79
C ASP A 585 -0.09 5.17 -26.51
N LEU A 586 0.77 5.33 -25.50
CA LEU A 586 0.62 4.65 -24.21
C LEU A 586 -0.49 5.24 -23.33
N TYR A 587 -0.89 6.50 -23.57
CA TYR A 587 -1.74 7.25 -22.64
C TYR A 587 -3.07 6.59 -22.38
N GLU A 588 -3.73 6.03 -23.38
CA GLU A 588 -5.01 5.33 -23.20
C GLU A 588 -4.87 4.18 -22.19
N THR A 589 -3.85 3.34 -22.37
CA THR A 589 -3.61 2.19 -21.48
C THR A 589 -3.25 2.64 -20.07
N LEU A 590 -2.43 3.67 -19.92
CA LEU A 590 -2.04 4.21 -18.62
C LEU A 590 -3.24 4.82 -17.88
N LEU A 591 -4.03 5.64 -18.55
CA LEU A 591 -5.25 6.23 -18.00
C LEU A 591 -6.26 5.14 -17.62
N TYR A 592 -6.44 4.11 -18.45
CA TYR A 592 -7.31 2.99 -18.13
C TYR A 592 -6.88 2.24 -16.85
N ASN A 593 -5.58 2.21 -16.54
CA ASN A 593 -5.00 1.60 -15.34
C ASN A 593 -4.78 2.58 -14.16
N ASN A 594 -5.51 3.69 -14.14
CA ASN A 594 -5.48 4.69 -13.05
C ASN A 594 -4.11 5.36 -12.85
N VAL A 595 -3.35 5.54 -13.93
CA VAL A 595 -2.14 6.37 -13.96
C VAL A 595 -2.51 7.70 -14.59
N SER A 596 -2.38 8.81 -13.84
CA SER A 596 -2.58 10.17 -14.38
C SER A 596 -1.49 10.49 -15.40
N VAL A 597 -1.80 11.30 -16.39
CA VAL A 597 -0.85 11.70 -17.44
C VAL A 597 -0.67 13.21 -17.43
N VAL A 598 0.60 13.65 -17.42
CA VAL A 598 1.01 15.04 -17.65
C VAL A 598 1.90 15.07 -18.88
N ALA A 599 1.54 15.84 -19.89
CA ALA A 599 2.20 15.80 -21.19
C ALA A 599 2.70 17.17 -21.69
N ALA A 600 4.00 17.29 -21.90
CA ALA A 600 4.57 18.33 -22.77
C ALA A 600 4.47 17.94 -24.25
N ASN A 601 4.25 16.68 -24.53
CA ASN A 601 4.09 16.13 -25.87
C ASN A 601 2.72 16.51 -26.46
N LYS A 602 2.73 17.28 -27.53
CA LYS A 602 1.51 17.85 -28.17
C LYS A 602 0.73 16.83 -29.02
N ILE A 603 1.31 15.66 -29.30
CA ILE A 603 0.78 14.73 -30.30
C ILE A 603 -0.59 14.22 -29.91
N ALA A 604 -0.77 13.75 -28.69
CA ALA A 604 -2.06 13.21 -28.25
C ALA A 604 -3.18 14.27 -28.26
N ALA A 605 -2.92 15.45 -27.72
CA ALA A 605 -3.91 16.54 -27.65
C ALA A 605 -4.26 17.12 -29.03
N SER A 606 -3.35 17.04 -30.00
CA SER A 606 -3.56 17.47 -31.39
C SER A 606 -3.88 16.33 -32.38
N SER A 607 -3.99 15.09 -31.95
CA SER A 607 -4.37 13.92 -32.75
C SER A 607 -5.83 14.04 -33.28
N SER A 608 -6.42 12.98 -33.82
CA SER A 608 -7.84 13.01 -34.19
C SER A 608 -8.72 13.43 -33.00
N TYR A 609 -9.79 14.18 -33.26
CA TYR A 609 -10.71 14.62 -32.20
C TYR A 609 -11.28 13.44 -31.40
N SER A 610 -11.54 12.33 -32.08
CA SER A 610 -12.01 11.09 -31.43
C SER A 610 -11.02 10.54 -30.37
N ASN A 611 -9.71 10.53 -30.68
CA ASN A 611 -8.70 10.10 -29.74
C ASN A 611 -8.55 11.09 -28.57
N TYR A 612 -8.51 12.38 -28.85
CA TYR A 612 -8.46 13.44 -27.83
C TYR A 612 -9.62 13.31 -26.81
N ILE A 613 -10.87 13.19 -27.31
CA ILE A 613 -12.04 13.03 -26.42
C ILE A 613 -11.97 11.72 -25.63
N LYS A 614 -11.58 10.62 -26.26
CA LYS A 614 -11.43 9.33 -25.60
C LYS A 614 -10.48 9.38 -24.40
N LEU A 615 -9.33 10.06 -24.55
CA LEU A 615 -8.37 10.24 -23.45
C LEU A 615 -8.96 11.09 -22.32
N LYS A 616 -9.62 12.20 -22.63
CA LYS A 616 -10.28 13.08 -21.61
C LYS A 616 -11.42 12.35 -20.89
N GLU A 617 -12.25 11.61 -21.60
CA GLU A 617 -13.35 10.85 -21.01
C GLU A 617 -12.83 9.69 -20.17
N THR A 618 -11.81 8.97 -20.63
CA THR A 618 -11.18 7.90 -19.83
C THR A 618 -10.63 8.46 -18.51
N ALA A 619 -9.91 9.57 -18.55
CA ALA A 619 -9.41 10.21 -17.34
C ALA A 619 -10.55 10.63 -16.40
N ARG A 620 -11.61 11.25 -16.93
CA ARG A 620 -12.80 11.68 -16.17
C ARG A 620 -13.52 10.49 -15.51
N HIS A 621 -13.80 9.43 -16.27
CA HIS A 621 -14.48 8.24 -15.76
C HIS A 621 -13.66 7.49 -14.68
N ARG A 622 -12.33 7.55 -14.78
CA ARG A 622 -11.42 6.95 -13.79
C ARG A 622 -11.12 7.86 -12.59
N GLY A 623 -11.60 9.12 -12.60
CA GLY A 623 -11.35 10.10 -11.54
C GLY A 623 -9.87 10.51 -11.41
N ILE A 624 -9.12 10.41 -12.51
CA ILE A 624 -7.71 10.82 -12.62
C ILE A 624 -7.54 11.96 -13.61
N LYS A 625 -6.32 12.42 -13.85
CA LYS A 625 -6.06 13.60 -14.66
C LYS A 625 -5.29 13.27 -15.94
N PHE A 626 -5.67 13.94 -17.03
CA PHE A 626 -4.89 14.10 -18.25
C PHE A 626 -4.67 15.59 -18.46
N LEU A 627 -3.44 16.07 -18.19
CA LEU A 627 -3.06 17.48 -18.19
C LEU A 627 -1.98 17.73 -19.24
N PHE A 628 -2.06 18.87 -19.90
CA PHE A 628 -1.16 19.22 -21.00
C PHE A 628 -1.05 20.75 -21.20
N GLU A 629 -1.00 21.52 -20.10
CA GLU A 629 -0.90 23.00 -20.14
C GLU A 629 0.24 23.48 -21.05
N THR A 630 1.38 22.81 -20.98
CA THR A 630 2.60 23.19 -21.70
C THR A 630 2.54 22.94 -23.21
N ASN A 631 1.46 22.32 -23.70
CA ASN A 631 1.29 22.13 -25.14
C ASN A 631 1.07 23.43 -25.88
N VAL A 632 0.63 24.51 -25.19
CA VAL A 632 0.49 25.86 -25.76
C VAL A 632 1.08 26.88 -24.80
N GLY A 633 2.01 27.70 -25.29
CA GLY A 633 2.57 28.81 -24.52
C GLY A 633 3.56 28.44 -23.41
N ALA A 634 4.19 27.27 -23.48
CA ALA A 634 5.14 26.78 -22.50
C ALA A 634 4.53 26.76 -21.07
N GLY A 635 5.00 27.58 -20.15
CA GLY A 635 4.50 27.63 -18.77
C GLY A 635 3.37 28.67 -18.56
N LEU A 636 2.85 29.30 -19.60
CA LEU A 636 1.75 30.27 -19.48
C LEU A 636 0.42 29.54 -19.12
N PRO A 637 -0.38 30.06 -18.18
CA PRO A 637 -1.63 29.42 -17.73
C PRO A 637 -2.78 29.69 -18.71
N ILE A 638 -2.79 29.02 -19.84
CA ILE A 638 -3.72 29.25 -20.95
C ILE A 638 -4.88 28.24 -20.90
N ILE A 639 -4.54 26.94 -20.95
CA ILE A 639 -5.54 25.85 -21.00
C ILE A 639 -6.35 25.80 -19.71
N ASN A 640 -5.71 25.90 -18.56
CA ASN A 640 -6.38 25.94 -17.26
C ASN A 640 -7.32 27.14 -17.17
N THR A 641 -6.88 28.34 -17.58
CA THR A 641 -7.71 29.54 -17.62
C THR A 641 -8.95 29.36 -18.53
N MET A 642 -8.76 28.80 -19.72
CA MET A 642 -9.86 28.50 -20.63
C MET A 642 -10.87 27.50 -20.05
N ASN A 643 -10.35 26.46 -19.37
CA ASN A 643 -11.21 25.49 -18.71
C ASN A 643 -11.97 26.10 -17.53
N ASP A 644 -11.36 26.98 -16.74
CA ASP A 644 -12.02 27.67 -15.63
C ASP A 644 -13.14 28.59 -16.13
N LEU A 645 -12.94 29.33 -17.23
CA LEU A 645 -13.98 30.14 -17.88
C LEU A 645 -15.16 29.27 -18.34
N ARG A 646 -14.88 28.19 -19.07
CA ARG A 646 -15.93 27.28 -19.56
C ARG A 646 -16.68 26.58 -18.42
N ASN A 647 -15.96 26.06 -17.42
CA ASN A 647 -16.57 25.37 -16.29
C ASN A 647 -17.45 26.32 -15.44
N SER A 648 -17.13 27.62 -15.44
CA SER A 648 -17.98 28.67 -14.81
C SER A 648 -19.14 29.14 -15.67
N GLY A 649 -19.37 28.51 -16.84
CA GLY A 649 -20.51 28.80 -17.74
C GLY A 649 -20.24 29.94 -18.70
N ASP A 650 -19.00 30.34 -18.99
CA ASP A 650 -18.64 31.28 -20.03
C ASP A 650 -18.40 30.58 -21.37
N HIS A 651 -18.59 31.27 -22.51
CA HIS A 651 -18.34 30.69 -23.83
C HIS A 651 -17.24 31.46 -24.52
N ILE A 652 -16.21 30.75 -24.96
CA ILE A 652 -15.10 31.34 -25.71
C ILE A 652 -15.55 31.53 -27.17
N LEU A 653 -15.66 32.77 -27.62
CA LEU A 653 -16.18 33.10 -28.94
C LEU A 653 -15.08 33.28 -29.97
N LYS A 654 -13.94 33.88 -29.56
CA LYS A 654 -12.82 34.19 -30.45
C LYS A 654 -11.49 34.01 -29.70
N LEU A 655 -10.51 33.47 -30.40
CA LEU A 655 -9.11 33.43 -30.00
C LEU A 655 -8.25 34.03 -31.08
N GLU A 656 -7.33 34.91 -30.72
CA GLU A 656 -6.28 35.44 -31.61
C GLU A 656 -4.95 35.29 -30.89
N ALA A 657 -3.93 34.73 -31.55
CA ALA A 657 -2.68 34.42 -30.87
C ALA A 657 -1.46 34.46 -31.79
N VAL A 658 -0.34 34.92 -31.27
CA VAL A 658 0.98 34.70 -31.82
C VAL A 658 1.63 33.58 -30.99
N LEU A 659 1.74 32.38 -31.59
CA LEU A 659 2.12 31.13 -30.89
C LEU A 659 3.49 30.57 -31.29
N SER A 660 4.21 31.22 -32.22
CA SER A 660 5.55 30.81 -32.62
C SER A 660 6.56 31.88 -32.27
N GLY A 661 7.45 31.54 -31.34
CA GLY A 661 8.58 32.41 -31.01
C GLY A 661 9.53 32.63 -32.19
N THR A 662 9.79 31.58 -32.99
CA THR A 662 10.60 31.63 -34.20
C THR A 662 10.08 32.63 -35.22
N LEU A 663 8.78 32.49 -35.56
CA LEU A 663 8.16 33.39 -36.56
C LEU A 663 8.03 34.82 -36.03
N ASN A 664 7.75 34.99 -34.74
CA ASN A 664 7.73 36.32 -34.15
C ASN A 664 9.12 36.99 -34.17
N TYR A 665 10.19 36.24 -33.87
CA TYR A 665 11.55 36.70 -33.97
C TYR A 665 11.89 37.13 -35.41
N ILE A 666 11.58 36.29 -36.41
CA ILE A 666 11.85 36.60 -37.84
C ILE A 666 11.19 37.92 -38.25
N PHE A 667 9.91 38.10 -37.93
CA PHE A 667 9.18 39.31 -38.30
C PHE A 667 9.51 40.55 -37.46
N ASN A 668 10.10 40.37 -36.27
CA ASN A 668 10.67 41.47 -35.50
C ASN A 668 12.05 41.91 -36.00
N THR A 669 12.85 40.97 -36.55
CA THR A 669 14.21 41.18 -37.00
C THR A 669 14.26 41.73 -38.45
N LEU A 670 13.21 41.46 -39.23
CA LEU A 670 13.10 41.93 -40.61
C LEU A 670 13.14 43.47 -40.66
N SER A 671 14.12 44.04 -41.39
CA SER A 671 14.36 45.47 -41.51
C SER A 671 15.00 45.79 -42.87
N ALA A 672 15.22 47.09 -43.18
CA ALA A 672 15.86 47.52 -44.40
C ALA A 672 17.29 46.86 -44.58
N ASP A 673 17.99 46.63 -43.48
CA ASP A 673 19.36 46.04 -43.48
C ASP A 673 19.36 44.52 -43.33
N ILE A 674 18.25 43.93 -42.96
CA ILE A 674 18.12 42.50 -42.68
C ILE A 674 16.98 41.90 -43.52
N PRO A 675 17.30 41.34 -44.70
CA PRO A 675 16.33 40.72 -45.58
C PRO A 675 15.74 39.48 -44.96
N PHE A 676 14.59 39.01 -45.46
CA PHE A 676 13.83 37.89 -44.91
C PHE A 676 14.68 36.60 -44.77
N SER A 677 15.44 36.22 -45.80
CA SER A 677 16.32 35.06 -45.77
C SER A 677 17.39 35.14 -44.67
N LYS A 678 17.94 36.35 -44.41
CA LYS A 678 18.92 36.60 -43.37
C LYS A 678 18.29 36.54 -41.97
N ALA A 679 17.05 37.07 -41.83
CA ALA A 679 16.31 36.97 -40.55
C ALA A 679 16.05 35.50 -40.15
N ILE A 680 15.74 34.63 -41.13
CA ILE A 680 15.60 33.17 -40.88
C ILE A 680 16.95 32.55 -40.44
N LEU A 681 18.06 32.94 -41.11
CA LEU A 681 19.38 32.44 -40.73
C LEU A 681 19.75 32.86 -39.31
N MET A 682 19.54 34.13 -38.97
CA MET A 682 19.78 34.65 -37.61
C MET A 682 18.94 33.90 -36.57
N ALA A 683 17.66 33.61 -36.84
CA ALA A 683 16.81 32.83 -35.96
C ALA A 683 17.40 31.43 -35.71
N LYS A 684 18.01 30.82 -36.73
CA LYS A 684 18.71 29.53 -36.60
C LYS A 684 19.99 29.63 -35.77
N GLU A 685 20.83 30.63 -36.06
CA GLU A 685 22.11 30.82 -35.36
C GLU A 685 21.92 31.13 -33.87
N GLU A 686 20.91 31.89 -33.53
CA GLU A 686 20.55 32.24 -32.15
C GLU A 686 19.70 31.15 -31.43
N GLY A 687 19.40 30.04 -32.11
CA GLY A 687 18.70 28.90 -31.51
C GLY A 687 17.18 29.07 -31.34
N TYR A 688 16.58 30.04 -32.01
CA TYR A 688 15.12 30.22 -32.02
C TYR A 688 14.40 29.34 -33.03
N SER A 689 15.12 28.79 -34.04
CA SER A 689 14.56 27.92 -35.07
C SER A 689 15.06 26.50 -34.92
N GLU A 690 14.24 25.56 -35.40
CA GLU A 690 14.63 24.17 -35.58
C GLU A 690 15.86 24.06 -36.52
N PRO A 691 16.64 22.97 -36.43
CA PRO A 691 17.78 22.75 -37.36
C PRO A 691 17.38 22.89 -38.84
N ASP A 692 16.17 22.52 -39.20
CA ASP A 692 15.54 22.74 -40.47
C ASP A 692 14.43 23.82 -40.36
N PRO A 693 14.67 25.07 -40.74
CA PRO A 693 13.70 26.15 -40.59
C PRO A 693 12.36 25.95 -41.34
N ARG A 694 12.34 25.03 -42.32
CA ARG A 694 11.10 24.69 -43.04
C ARG A 694 10.03 24.18 -42.11
N ILE A 695 10.39 23.51 -41.01
CA ILE A 695 9.44 23.02 -39.99
C ILE A 695 8.71 24.19 -39.39
N ASP A 696 9.41 25.25 -38.96
CA ASP A 696 8.82 26.47 -38.38
C ASP A 696 8.01 27.26 -39.41
N LEU A 697 8.56 27.47 -40.61
CA LEU A 697 7.91 28.22 -41.68
C LEU A 697 6.65 27.56 -42.24
N SER A 698 6.52 26.25 -42.10
CA SER A 698 5.30 25.49 -42.45
C SER A 698 4.10 25.81 -41.58
N GLY A 699 4.28 26.47 -40.44
CA GLY A 699 3.23 26.77 -39.46
C GLY A 699 2.63 25.57 -38.77
N LYS A 700 3.20 24.36 -38.93
CA LYS A 700 2.63 23.12 -38.40
C LYS A 700 2.50 23.10 -36.87
N ASP A 701 3.48 23.67 -36.15
CA ASP A 701 3.42 23.79 -34.68
C ASP A 701 2.32 24.77 -34.26
N VAL A 702 2.18 25.91 -34.95
CA VAL A 702 1.12 26.86 -34.68
C VAL A 702 -0.27 26.27 -34.96
N LEU A 703 -0.41 25.49 -36.03
CA LEU A 703 -1.62 24.79 -36.38
C LEU A 703 -2.03 23.81 -35.24
N ARG A 704 -1.10 22.98 -34.78
CA ARG A 704 -1.35 22.02 -33.67
C ARG A 704 -1.77 22.75 -32.40
N LYS A 705 -1.10 23.85 -32.04
CA LYS A 705 -1.45 24.68 -30.89
C LYS A 705 -2.86 25.27 -31.03
N LEU A 706 -3.23 25.79 -32.23
CA LEU A 706 -4.57 26.34 -32.48
C LEU A 706 -5.65 25.26 -32.36
N VAL A 707 -5.42 24.07 -32.89
CA VAL A 707 -6.36 22.92 -32.75
C VAL A 707 -6.58 22.58 -31.30
N ILE A 708 -5.53 22.53 -30.48
CA ILE A 708 -5.64 22.28 -29.04
C ILE A 708 -6.47 23.35 -28.36
N LEU A 709 -6.21 24.63 -28.62
CA LEU A 709 -6.97 25.75 -28.05
C LEU A 709 -8.44 25.74 -28.49
N ALA A 710 -8.72 25.47 -29.75
CA ALA A 710 -10.10 25.42 -30.27
C ALA A 710 -10.88 24.27 -29.60
N ARG A 711 -10.24 23.09 -29.35
CA ARG A 711 -10.83 21.97 -28.63
C ARG A 711 -11.11 22.32 -27.19
N GLU A 712 -10.15 22.95 -26.52
CA GLU A 712 -10.31 23.39 -25.12
C GLU A 712 -11.33 24.52 -25.01
N ALA A 713 -11.55 25.33 -26.08
CA ALA A 713 -12.68 26.27 -26.19
C ALA A 713 -14.04 25.57 -26.38
N GLY A 714 -14.06 24.25 -26.65
CA GLY A 714 -15.31 23.48 -26.78
C GLY A 714 -15.73 23.16 -28.21
N TYR A 715 -14.91 23.47 -29.19
CA TYR A 715 -15.23 23.24 -30.60
C TYR A 715 -14.62 21.93 -31.11
N LYS A 716 -15.34 21.22 -31.96
CA LYS A 716 -14.82 20.07 -32.67
C LYS A 716 -14.06 20.55 -33.91
N VAL A 717 -12.71 20.43 -33.85
CA VAL A 717 -11.81 20.88 -34.93
C VAL A 717 -10.79 19.78 -35.19
N GLU A 718 -10.61 19.45 -36.48
CA GLU A 718 -9.51 18.60 -36.94
C GLU A 718 -8.38 19.46 -37.54
N GLN A 719 -7.17 18.87 -37.72
CA GLN A 719 -6.06 19.63 -38.28
C GLN A 719 -6.34 20.06 -39.75
N GLU A 720 -7.09 19.28 -40.46
CA GLU A 720 -7.52 19.49 -41.85
C GLU A 720 -8.52 20.63 -42.01
N ASP A 721 -9.27 20.93 -40.94
CA ASP A 721 -10.27 22.01 -40.92
C ASP A 721 -9.61 23.40 -40.82
N VAL A 722 -8.31 23.47 -40.47
CA VAL A 722 -7.61 24.75 -40.31
C VAL A 722 -7.21 25.34 -41.66
N LYS A 723 -7.73 26.53 -41.98
CA LYS A 723 -7.32 27.23 -43.15
C LYS A 723 -5.88 27.74 -43.01
N ARG A 724 -5.02 27.43 -43.99
CA ARG A 724 -3.61 27.78 -44.00
C ARG A 724 -3.35 28.90 -45.01
N ASN A 725 -3.05 30.06 -44.53
CA ASN A 725 -2.66 31.20 -45.36
C ASN A 725 -1.12 31.41 -45.19
N LEU A 726 -0.32 30.47 -45.73
CA LEU A 726 1.12 30.48 -45.62
C LEU A 726 1.72 31.60 -46.45
N PHE A 727 2.75 32.21 -45.90
CA PHE A 727 3.49 33.30 -46.53
C PHE A 727 4.70 32.83 -47.34
N VAL A 728 5.10 31.59 -47.21
CA VAL A 728 6.11 30.90 -48.04
C VAL A 728 5.35 29.86 -48.88
N PRO A 729 5.40 29.96 -50.21
CA PRO A 729 4.76 28.96 -51.10
C PRO A 729 5.40 27.60 -50.99
N ASP A 730 4.59 26.53 -51.18
CA ASP A 730 4.98 25.11 -51.00
C ASP A 730 6.24 24.71 -51.80
N LYS A 731 6.44 25.27 -53.00
CA LYS A 731 7.61 25.01 -53.83
C LYS A 731 8.96 25.27 -53.12
N TYR A 732 9.00 26.14 -52.11
CA TYR A 732 10.23 26.44 -51.37
C TYR A 732 10.55 25.38 -50.28
N PHE A 733 9.60 24.53 -49.93
CA PHE A 733 9.82 23.44 -48.98
C PHE A 733 10.39 22.16 -49.64
N GLU A 734 10.41 22.12 -50.97
CA GLU A 734 10.86 20.97 -51.74
C GLU A 734 12.40 21.00 -51.94
N GLY A 735 13.01 19.80 -51.97
CA GLY A 735 14.44 19.61 -52.20
C GLY A 735 15.27 19.51 -50.89
N SER A 736 16.61 19.62 -51.04
CA SER A 736 17.53 19.60 -49.92
C SER A 736 17.47 20.89 -49.10
N LEU A 737 18.09 20.89 -47.92
CA LEU A 737 18.23 22.10 -47.09
C LEU A 737 19.05 23.19 -47.80
N ASP A 738 20.06 22.79 -48.57
CA ASP A 738 20.86 23.72 -49.36
C ASP A 738 20.04 24.35 -50.50
N ASP A 739 19.18 23.57 -51.16
CA ASP A 739 18.22 24.10 -52.15
C ASP A 739 17.29 25.13 -51.53
N PHE A 740 16.81 24.87 -50.32
CA PHE A 740 16.01 25.82 -49.57
C PHE A 740 16.72 27.14 -49.36
N TRP A 741 17.98 27.12 -48.86
CA TRP A 741 18.75 28.33 -48.60
C TRP A 741 19.07 29.15 -49.88
N CYS A 742 19.17 28.50 -51.04
CA CYS A 742 19.32 29.18 -52.33
C CYS A 742 18.02 29.85 -52.78
N LYS A 743 16.92 29.09 -52.71
CA LYS A 743 15.60 29.53 -53.22
C LYS A 743 14.93 30.59 -52.32
N ILE A 744 15.06 30.50 -50.99
CA ILE A 744 14.35 31.40 -50.07
C ILE A 744 14.71 32.87 -50.27
N LYS A 745 15.90 33.19 -50.81
CA LYS A 745 16.38 34.55 -51.17
C LYS A 745 15.50 35.20 -52.24
N GLU A 746 14.82 34.45 -53.08
CA GLU A 746 13.89 34.98 -54.08
C GLU A 746 12.75 35.76 -53.45
N LEU A 747 12.40 35.48 -52.18
CA LEU A 747 11.32 36.14 -51.46
C LEU A 747 11.74 37.48 -50.82
N ASP A 748 13.05 37.77 -50.71
CA ASP A 748 13.57 38.92 -49.99
C ASP A 748 13.02 40.25 -50.52
N ALA A 749 13.04 40.46 -51.85
CA ALA A 749 12.52 41.67 -52.48
C ALA A 749 11.04 41.90 -52.25
N GLY A 750 10.24 40.79 -52.28
CA GLY A 750 8.79 40.86 -52.04
C GLY A 750 8.47 41.22 -50.58
N PHE A 751 9.20 40.62 -49.62
CA PHE A 751 9.04 40.92 -48.20
C PHE A 751 9.48 42.34 -47.86
N GLU A 752 10.55 42.84 -48.45
CA GLU A 752 11.03 44.22 -48.24
C GLU A 752 10.04 45.26 -48.79
N SER A 753 9.55 45.07 -50.00
CA SER A 753 8.52 45.95 -50.58
C SER A 753 7.26 46.00 -49.70
N LYS A 754 6.80 44.83 -49.18
CA LYS A 754 5.62 44.82 -48.36
C LYS A 754 5.89 45.41 -46.95
N ARG A 755 7.10 45.19 -46.38
CA ARG A 755 7.53 45.81 -45.13
C ARG A 755 7.51 47.35 -45.21
N GLN A 756 8.06 47.91 -46.26
CA GLN A 756 8.07 49.37 -46.51
C GLN A 756 6.63 49.92 -46.61
N GLN A 757 5.76 49.24 -47.33
CA GLN A 757 4.32 49.61 -47.41
C GLN A 757 3.70 49.64 -46.00
N LEU A 758 3.89 48.61 -45.22
CA LEU A 758 3.32 48.49 -43.89
C LEU A 758 3.88 49.51 -42.90
N GLU A 759 5.16 49.78 -42.98
CA GLU A 759 5.80 50.82 -42.17
C GLU A 759 5.20 52.21 -42.47
N ALA A 760 4.97 52.51 -43.76
CA ALA A 760 4.32 53.74 -44.18
C ALA A 760 2.85 53.86 -43.68
N GLU A 761 2.16 52.72 -43.50
CA GLU A 761 0.81 52.62 -42.94
C GLU A 761 0.80 52.53 -41.41
N GLY A 762 1.94 52.47 -40.71
CA GLY A 762 2.02 52.27 -39.28
C GLY A 762 1.67 50.85 -38.85
N LYS A 763 1.87 49.87 -39.72
CA LYS A 763 1.53 48.43 -39.50
C LYS A 763 2.79 47.56 -39.42
N ARG A 764 2.63 46.33 -38.89
CA ARG A 764 3.67 45.31 -38.84
C ARG A 764 3.13 43.95 -39.23
N PHE A 765 4.01 43.04 -39.65
CA PHE A 765 3.69 41.63 -39.86
C PHE A 765 3.61 40.88 -38.53
N ARG A 766 2.60 40.02 -38.42
CA ARG A 766 2.50 39.00 -37.38
C ARG A 766 1.93 37.71 -37.98
N PHE A 767 2.52 36.58 -37.61
CA PHE A 767 1.92 35.28 -37.95
C PHE A 767 0.94 34.91 -36.86
N VAL A 768 -0.33 34.98 -37.20
CA VAL A 768 -1.47 34.89 -36.27
C VAL A 768 -2.19 33.57 -36.44
N ALA A 769 -2.50 32.93 -35.33
CA ALA A 769 -3.49 31.87 -35.23
C ALA A 769 -4.82 32.49 -34.78
N LYS A 770 -5.91 32.19 -35.47
CA LYS A 770 -7.23 32.73 -35.18
C LYS A 770 -8.27 31.63 -35.15
N MET A 771 -9.12 31.64 -34.15
CA MET A 771 -10.36 30.85 -34.08
C MET A 771 -11.53 31.80 -33.80
N GLU A 772 -12.58 31.65 -34.54
CA GLU A 772 -13.83 32.41 -34.34
C GLU A 772 -15.01 31.46 -34.52
N LYS A 773 -15.74 31.21 -33.42
CA LYS A 773 -16.90 30.26 -33.35
C LYS A 773 -16.59 28.90 -33.98
N GLY A 774 -15.36 28.39 -33.77
CA GLY A 774 -14.90 27.12 -34.30
C GLY A 774 -14.22 27.15 -35.67
N ALA A 775 -14.36 28.20 -36.44
CA ALA A 775 -13.63 28.41 -37.69
C ALA A 775 -12.16 28.80 -37.36
N CYS A 776 -11.21 28.00 -37.82
CA CYS A 776 -9.78 28.13 -37.51
C CYS A 776 -8.97 28.54 -38.73
N GLU A 777 -8.06 29.51 -38.57
CA GLU A 777 -7.09 29.87 -39.59
C GLU A 777 -5.75 30.26 -39.00
N ILE A 778 -4.68 29.99 -39.75
CA ILE A 778 -3.33 30.48 -39.47
C ILE A 778 -2.80 31.24 -40.68
N GLY A 779 -2.07 32.30 -40.43
CA GLY A 779 -1.48 33.05 -41.52
C GLY A 779 -0.79 34.34 -41.11
N LEU A 780 -0.09 34.94 -42.09
CA LEU A 780 0.53 36.23 -41.94
C LEU A 780 -0.53 37.33 -41.99
N GLN A 781 -0.57 38.16 -40.95
CA GLN A 781 -1.51 39.29 -40.84
C GLN A 781 -0.77 40.62 -40.67
N GLU A 782 -1.44 41.70 -41.06
CA GLU A 782 -1.01 43.06 -40.89
C GLU A 782 -1.70 43.64 -39.67
N VAL A 783 -0.93 44.05 -38.65
CA VAL A 783 -1.46 44.60 -37.39
C VAL A 783 -1.06 46.08 -37.27
N ASP A 784 -2.02 46.91 -36.91
CA ASP A 784 -1.80 48.36 -36.69
C ASP A 784 -1.33 48.64 -35.26
N SER A 785 -0.96 49.92 -35.01
CA SER A 785 -0.38 50.35 -33.73
C SER A 785 -1.33 50.25 -32.52
N HIS A 786 -2.65 50.06 -32.73
CA HIS A 786 -3.61 49.90 -31.66
C HIS A 786 -3.84 48.41 -31.30
N HIS A 787 -3.37 47.49 -32.13
CA HIS A 787 -3.52 46.08 -31.89
C HIS A 787 -2.52 45.59 -30.85
N PRO A 788 -2.95 44.75 -29.83
CA PRO A 788 -2.05 44.25 -28.78
C PRO A 788 -0.80 43.48 -29.29
N PHE A 789 -0.86 42.98 -30.54
CA PHE A 789 0.27 42.25 -31.15
C PHE A 789 1.32 43.17 -31.79
N TYR A 790 1.05 44.45 -31.95
CA TYR A 790 1.99 45.35 -32.61
C TYR A 790 3.32 45.46 -31.90
N GLU A 791 3.31 45.63 -30.58
CA GLU A 791 4.49 45.77 -29.73
C GLU A 791 4.99 44.43 -29.14
N LEU A 792 4.67 43.29 -29.79
CA LEU A 792 5.17 42.00 -29.33
C LEU A 792 6.63 41.82 -29.68
N GLU A 793 7.51 41.94 -28.68
CA GLU A 793 8.98 41.87 -28.84
C GLU A 793 9.53 40.45 -28.79
N GLY A 794 10.70 40.24 -29.38
CA GLY A 794 11.51 39.04 -29.31
C GLY A 794 10.78 37.80 -29.76
N SER A 795 10.89 36.71 -28.97
CA SER A 795 10.23 35.41 -29.21
C SER A 795 8.97 35.18 -28.34
N ASN A 796 8.43 36.23 -27.73
CA ASN A 796 7.29 36.11 -26.85
C ASN A 796 6.03 35.63 -27.57
N ASN A 797 5.16 34.89 -26.83
CA ASN A 797 3.81 34.55 -27.23
C ASN A 797 2.79 35.53 -26.63
N ILE A 798 1.69 35.74 -27.33
CA ILE A 798 0.55 36.47 -26.83
C ILE A 798 -0.74 35.80 -27.32
N ILE A 799 -1.69 35.65 -26.41
CA ILE A 799 -2.99 35.06 -26.67
C ILE A 799 -4.05 36.01 -26.16
N MET A 800 -5.01 36.35 -27.03
CA MET A 800 -6.16 37.17 -26.74
C MET A 800 -7.39 36.27 -26.77
N ILE A 801 -8.18 36.26 -25.71
CA ILE A 801 -9.34 35.39 -25.49
C ILE A 801 -10.56 36.30 -25.37
N SER A 802 -11.51 36.24 -26.33
CA SER A 802 -12.78 36.92 -26.26
C SER A 802 -13.87 35.90 -25.90
N THR A 803 -14.62 36.20 -24.86
CA THR A 803 -15.72 35.33 -24.38
C THR A 803 -17.05 36.12 -24.39
N GLU A 804 -18.17 35.50 -23.98
CA GLU A 804 -19.42 36.22 -23.76
C GLU A 804 -19.30 37.30 -22.68
N ARG A 805 -18.49 37.02 -21.62
CA ARG A 805 -18.25 37.98 -20.52
C ARG A 805 -17.17 39.02 -20.85
N TYR A 806 -16.14 38.62 -21.60
CA TYR A 806 -14.97 39.44 -21.94
C TYR A 806 -14.92 39.73 -23.45
N HIS A 807 -16.01 40.24 -24.03
CA HIS A 807 -16.07 40.52 -25.47
C HIS A 807 -15.63 41.95 -25.80
N GLU A 808 -15.97 42.91 -24.96
CA GLU A 808 -15.57 44.30 -25.10
C GLU A 808 -14.13 44.54 -24.72
N TYR A 809 -13.68 43.90 -23.65
CA TYR A 809 -12.28 43.90 -23.18
C TYR A 809 -11.77 42.47 -23.11
N PRO A 810 -11.20 41.97 -24.21
CA PRO A 810 -10.68 40.63 -24.26
C PRO A 810 -9.57 40.36 -23.22
N MET A 811 -9.52 39.15 -22.68
CA MET A 811 -8.43 38.73 -21.77
C MET A 811 -7.15 38.53 -22.59
N ILE A 812 -6.03 39.03 -22.10
CA ILE A 812 -4.72 38.92 -22.76
C ILE A 812 -3.73 38.19 -21.83
N ILE A 813 -3.09 37.15 -22.37
CA ILE A 813 -2.00 36.44 -21.71
C ILE A 813 -0.75 36.60 -22.57
N LYS A 814 0.32 37.18 -22.00
CA LYS A 814 1.58 37.47 -22.71
C LYS A 814 2.78 36.99 -21.90
N GLY A 815 3.77 36.40 -22.55
CA GLY A 815 5.02 35.99 -21.92
C GLY A 815 5.85 35.06 -22.80
N TYR A 816 6.85 34.44 -22.18
CA TYR A 816 7.72 33.47 -22.89
C TYR A 816 6.90 32.27 -23.36
N GLY A 817 6.85 32.02 -24.67
CA GLY A 817 6.14 30.90 -25.28
C GLY A 817 7.00 29.66 -25.55
N ALA A 818 8.28 29.71 -25.20
CA ALA A 818 9.26 28.63 -25.32
C ALA A 818 10.34 28.80 -24.26
N GLY A 819 11.10 27.74 -24.07
CA GLY A 819 12.21 27.67 -23.09
C GLY A 819 12.08 26.43 -22.25
N ALA A 820 13.19 25.72 -22.07
CA ALA A 820 13.21 24.44 -21.37
C ALA A 820 12.78 24.58 -19.90
N ASP A 821 13.28 25.62 -19.24
CA ASP A 821 13.02 25.88 -17.83
C ASP A 821 11.55 26.29 -17.59
N VAL A 822 11.02 27.16 -18.43
CA VAL A 822 9.62 27.60 -18.35
C VAL A 822 8.66 26.46 -18.70
N THR A 823 9.00 25.61 -19.67
CA THR A 823 8.20 24.42 -20.00
C THR A 823 8.24 23.41 -18.85
N ALA A 824 9.41 23.15 -18.26
CA ALA A 824 9.54 22.30 -17.09
C ALA A 824 8.70 22.81 -15.92
N ALA A 825 8.69 24.12 -15.67
CA ALA A 825 7.86 24.75 -14.63
C ALA A 825 6.35 24.56 -14.89
N GLY A 826 5.91 24.62 -16.14
CA GLY A 826 4.51 24.32 -16.50
C GLY A 826 4.12 22.86 -16.28
N VAL A 827 4.99 21.91 -16.68
CA VAL A 827 4.81 20.48 -16.37
C VAL A 827 4.77 20.26 -14.86
N PHE A 828 5.64 20.93 -14.11
CA PHE A 828 5.67 20.87 -12.66
C PHE A 828 4.38 21.38 -12.03
N ALA A 829 3.81 22.49 -12.54
CA ALA A 829 2.52 23.03 -12.10
C ALA A 829 1.38 22.03 -12.34
N ASP A 830 1.35 21.36 -13.49
CA ASP A 830 0.38 20.31 -13.79
C ASP A 830 0.52 19.12 -12.81
N ILE A 831 1.75 18.67 -12.48
CA ILE A 831 1.97 17.62 -11.48
C ILE A 831 1.42 18.04 -10.11
N ILE A 832 1.69 19.27 -9.66
CA ILE A 832 1.19 19.78 -8.38
C ILE A 832 -0.34 19.86 -8.38
N SER A 833 -0.96 20.24 -9.49
CA SER A 833 -2.43 20.34 -9.58
C SER A 833 -3.14 18.99 -9.39
N ILE A 834 -2.48 17.85 -9.72
CA ILE A 834 -2.98 16.50 -9.43
C ILE A 834 -3.11 16.27 -7.92
N ALA A 835 -2.24 16.86 -7.12
CA ALA A 835 -2.30 16.76 -5.67
C ALA A 835 -3.47 17.56 -5.03
N ASN A 836 -4.22 18.35 -5.81
CA ASN A 836 -5.25 19.29 -5.31
C ASN A 836 -4.72 20.26 -4.23
N ILE A 837 -3.50 20.73 -4.42
CA ILE A 837 -2.92 21.79 -3.58
C ILE A 837 -3.24 23.12 -4.30
N ARG A 838 -4.42 23.64 -4.05
CA ARG A 838 -4.83 24.99 -4.44
C ARG A 838 -5.32 25.75 -3.23
#